data_83e5f72e8c30867b987f6cefb44090d6
#
_entry.id   83e5f72e8c30867b987f6cefb44090d6
#
_cell.length_a   1.000
_cell.length_b   1.000
_cell.length_c   1.000
_cell.angle_alpha   90.00
_cell.angle_beta   90.00
_cell.angle_gamma   90.00
#
_symmetry.space_group_name_H-M   'P 1'
#
loop_
_entity.id
_entity.type
_entity.pdbx_description
1 polymer ?
#
loop_
_entity_poly.entity_id
_entity_poly.type
_entity_poly.pdbx_seq_one_letter_code
_entity_poly.pdbx_strand_id
1 'polypeptide(L)'
;MKKREMAAVILTMALCGTTLWGCGNAAAPAATAAAPAETAEAVPAETNAAAPAERPASQESSAAETEKKTSDTSRVAGAGDMTTVEDVVEEGMVPVPVSDLAPGEYELQVDSSSSMFKITDCRLTVPENGAEEAEVLLTMSGSAYIYLYPGTGEEAAAAAEADLIPAGKNAEGKSTFVFPLAALDAGVPCAAFSKNKEMWYDRTLVFRADSLPLSAFREGVVLIPAGLDLEDGEYTAEVTLKGGSGKASVQSPARISLSGTGTPEAKATAELIWGSANYDYMLVNGEKYLAEIVDGHSVFEIPVSCFDRNMPVIADTTAMSQPHEISYTLRFDSATLAPAGTVKEIPRTCAEQFRMQRLPGGCTLLTAAGEEHFLVVPEGATTENADEDLETARQLTAAEKIPVLQLPLRNLYVADSSVMDLFRELDALDAVRFTATREDDWKIPEIAAAMKEERILFAGKYSAPDYELLLEEGASLAIENTMIFHSPETKEQLERLGIPVLVDRASYETHPLGRLEWIRLVGLLTGKEAEAEAFFREQAGLADTVRGEGDTGKTAAFFYLSAGGYVNVRRPEDYIPKMMELAGGRYILSDLPGEDSARSTMNMQAEAFYAAARDADVLIYNATVDGGLGSLEELLRKADWLKDFKAVKEGQVWCTEQNMFQQTSGIAGMIGELHEVFLLAGEAKGSAELNYFYRLR
;
A
#
# COMPACT_ATOMS: atom_id res chain seq x y z
N MET A 1 17.82 -42.96 -45.31
CA MET A 1 18.74 -42.99 -46.46
C MET A 1 19.23 -41.57 -46.72
N LYS A 2 20.61 -41.44 -46.64
CA LYS A 2 21.48 -40.31 -47.12
C LYS A 2 21.29 -38.97 -46.45
N LYS A 3 22.10 -38.51 -45.44
CA LYS A 3 23.55 -38.20 -45.38
C LYS A 3 24.03 -37.23 -46.44
N ARG A 4 24.52 -36.08 -46.01
CA ARG A 4 25.83 -35.41 -46.24
C ARG A 4 25.70 -33.97 -45.77
N GLU A 5 26.39 -33.54 -44.71
CA GLU A 5 27.80 -33.29 -44.40
C GLU A 5 28.40 -32.03 -45.07
N MET A 6 28.96 -31.20 -44.20
CA MET A 6 30.19 -30.40 -44.26
C MET A 6 30.10 -29.06 -45.04
N ALA A 7 30.72 -27.97 -44.61
CA ALA A 7 31.98 -27.77 -43.90
C ALA A 7 32.09 -26.38 -43.25
N ALA A 8 32.87 -26.34 -42.19
CA ALA A 8 33.38 -25.18 -41.49
C ALA A 8 34.44 -24.42 -42.33
N VAL A 9 34.52 -23.11 -42.17
CA VAL A 9 35.79 -22.37 -42.40
C VAL A 9 36.02 -21.41 -41.24
N ILE A 10 37.05 -21.74 -40.48
CA ILE A 10 37.79 -20.88 -39.54
C ILE A 10 38.72 -20.01 -40.36
N LEU A 11 38.82 -18.74 -40.09
CA LEU A 11 40.09 -18.01 -40.28
C LEU A 11 40.24 -16.90 -39.25
N THR A 12 41.31 -17.07 -38.51
CA THR A 12 42.01 -16.25 -37.53
C THR A 12 42.80 -15.13 -38.16
N MET A 13 43.19 -14.17 -37.36
CA MET A 13 44.40 -13.30 -37.30
C MET A 13 44.03 -11.82 -37.27
N ALA A 14 44.52 -11.03 -36.46
CA ALA A 14 45.57 -10.88 -35.44
C ALA A 14 46.10 -9.46 -35.51
N LEU A 15 46.21 -8.87 -34.33
CA LEU A 15 47.28 -8.00 -33.81
C LEU A 15 47.80 -6.79 -34.59
N CYS A 16 48.01 -5.78 -33.77
CA CYS A 16 48.97 -4.64 -33.76
C CYS A 16 48.28 -3.31 -33.84
N GLY A 17 48.53 -2.36 -32.98
CA GLY A 17 49.54 -2.14 -31.96
C GLY A 17 49.68 -0.64 -31.73
N THR A 18 49.83 -0.27 -30.50
CA THR A 18 50.66 0.83 -29.94
C THR A 18 50.67 2.20 -30.63
N THR A 19 50.48 3.27 -29.88
CA THR A 19 51.43 4.14 -29.14
C THR A 19 50.67 5.33 -28.56
N LEU A 20 50.73 5.55 -27.26
CA LEU A 20 51.61 6.41 -26.47
C LEU A 20 51.77 7.87 -26.95
N TRP A 21 51.34 8.75 -26.06
CA TRP A 21 52.00 10.00 -25.57
C TRP A 21 50.88 10.96 -25.12
N GLY A 22 50.88 11.60 -23.95
CA GLY A 22 51.88 11.87 -22.95
C GLY A 22 51.59 13.18 -22.25
N CYS A 23 51.72 13.13 -20.93
CA CYS A 23 52.21 14.17 -20.01
C CYS A 23 51.53 15.52 -19.84
N GLY A 24 51.40 15.83 -18.56
CA GLY A 24 51.52 17.13 -17.94
C GLY A 24 50.62 17.27 -16.70
N ASN A 25 50.99 16.84 -15.59
CA ASN A 25 51.72 17.37 -14.43
C ASN A 25 51.38 18.82 -14.06
N ALA A 26 50.90 19.04 -12.86
CA ALA A 26 51.49 19.74 -11.71
C ALA A 26 50.39 20.04 -10.71
N ALA A 27 50.43 19.58 -9.56
CA ALA A 27 51.20 19.84 -8.35
C ALA A 27 50.38 20.64 -7.32
N ALA A 28 50.22 20.01 -6.18
CA ALA A 28 49.82 20.62 -4.93
C ALA A 28 50.92 21.55 -4.38
N PRO A 29 50.64 22.38 -3.38
CA PRO A 29 51.41 22.21 -2.18
C PRO A 29 50.58 22.19 -0.88
N ALA A 30 51.12 21.38 0.00
CA ALA A 30 50.82 21.32 1.43
C ALA A 30 51.54 22.44 2.17
N ALA A 31 51.10 22.69 3.38
CA ALA A 31 51.83 22.91 4.61
C ALA A 31 51.01 23.76 5.58
N THR A 32 50.80 23.23 6.69
CA THR A 32 51.42 23.20 8.02
C THR A 32 50.88 24.26 8.96
N ALA A 33 50.46 23.87 10.07
CA ALA A 33 50.88 23.66 11.43
C ALA A 33 50.07 24.60 12.33
N ALA A 34 49.75 24.42 13.55
CA ALA A 34 50.08 23.61 14.66
C ALA A 34 49.15 23.98 15.82
N ALA A 35 48.94 23.05 16.72
CA ALA A 35 48.26 23.25 18.01
C ALA A 35 49.10 24.10 18.96
N PRO A 36 48.55 24.55 20.11
CA PRO A 36 48.83 23.75 21.30
C PRO A 36 47.62 23.54 22.25
N ALA A 37 47.79 22.52 23.04
CA ALA A 37 46.99 22.06 24.13
C ALA A 37 47.24 22.89 25.41
N GLU A 38 46.25 22.93 26.28
CA GLU A 38 46.40 22.98 27.75
C GLU A 38 45.20 22.30 28.36
N THR A 39 45.40 21.14 28.86
CA THR A 39 45.61 20.61 30.21
C THR A 39 44.55 21.00 31.25
N ALA A 40 43.81 19.99 31.61
CA ALA A 40 43.65 19.34 32.93
C ALA A 40 42.84 20.11 33.96
N GLU A 41 41.88 19.47 34.55
CA GLU A 41 42.03 18.75 35.82
C GLU A 41 40.78 17.92 36.13
N ALA A 42 41.03 16.70 36.55
CA ALA A 42 40.04 15.78 37.09
C ALA A 42 40.02 15.88 38.60
N VAL A 43 38.94 15.25 39.19
CA VAL A 43 38.84 14.62 40.52
C VAL A 43 37.90 15.33 41.52
N PRO A 44 37.16 14.61 42.35
CA PRO A 44 36.77 13.18 42.38
C PRO A 44 35.28 12.92 42.69
N ALA A 45 34.93 11.66 42.56
CA ALA A 45 33.71 11.05 43.03
C ALA A 45 33.60 11.01 44.55
N GLU A 46 32.44 11.27 45.11
CA GLU A 46 32.06 10.76 46.43
C GLU A 46 30.72 10.04 46.36
N THR A 47 30.81 8.77 46.66
CA THR A 47 29.71 7.86 47.02
C THR A 47 28.99 8.36 48.26
N ASN A 48 27.67 8.38 48.26
CA ASN A 48 26.94 8.16 49.51
C ASN A 48 25.63 7.40 49.31
N ALA A 49 25.49 6.47 50.24
CA ALA A 49 24.50 5.43 50.30
C ALA A 49 23.08 5.90 50.68
N ALA A 50 22.14 5.06 50.34
CA ALA A 50 20.73 5.12 50.60
C ALA A 50 20.33 5.20 52.07
N ALA A 51 19.24 5.88 52.36
CA ALA A 51 18.21 5.49 53.32
C ALA A 51 16.87 6.18 53.01
N PRO A 52 15.73 5.61 53.40
CA PRO A 52 14.43 5.77 52.76
C PRO A 52 13.69 7.01 53.20
N ALA A 53 13.07 7.71 52.28
CA ALA A 53 12.22 8.86 52.56
C ALA A 53 10.75 8.47 52.67
N GLU A 54 10.19 8.88 53.76
CA GLU A 54 8.80 8.79 54.16
C GLU A 54 7.85 9.51 53.17
N ARG A 55 6.64 8.97 53.04
CA ARG A 55 5.52 9.63 52.39
C ARG A 55 5.29 11.04 52.96
N PRO A 56 5.03 12.04 52.16
CA PRO A 56 4.27 13.20 52.57
C PRO A 56 2.79 13.01 52.30
N ALA A 57 2.06 13.38 53.32
CA ALA A 57 0.61 13.41 53.40
C ALA A 57 -0.04 14.35 52.37
N SER A 58 -1.25 14.00 52.03
CA SER A 58 -2.27 14.82 51.38
C SER A 58 -2.14 16.31 51.67
N GLN A 59 -1.86 17.10 50.64
CA GLN A 59 -2.11 18.53 50.66
C GLN A 59 -3.41 18.85 49.97
N GLU A 60 -4.27 19.46 50.76
CA GLU A 60 -5.53 20.06 50.40
C GLU A 60 -5.40 21.04 49.24
N SER A 61 -6.34 20.92 48.31
CA SER A 61 -6.63 21.88 47.27
C SER A 61 -6.71 23.31 47.80
N SER A 62 -5.77 24.14 47.47
CA SER A 62 -5.92 25.58 47.54
C SER A 62 -6.54 26.06 46.23
N ALA A 63 -7.79 26.53 46.35
CA ALA A 63 -8.51 27.20 45.31
C ALA A 63 -7.66 28.37 44.74
N ALA A 64 -7.26 28.25 43.49
CA ALA A 64 -6.72 29.34 42.70
C ALA A 64 -7.89 30.25 42.29
N GLU A 65 -7.75 31.52 42.61
CA GLU A 65 -8.68 32.58 42.19
C GLU A 65 -8.83 32.57 40.66
N THR A 66 -10.04 32.36 40.19
CA THR A 66 -10.45 32.42 38.82
C THR A 66 -10.44 33.87 38.35
N GLU A 67 -9.45 34.29 37.60
CA GLU A 67 -9.56 35.48 36.77
C GLU A 67 -10.62 35.16 35.65
N LYS A 68 -11.82 35.64 35.86
CA LYS A 68 -12.90 35.62 34.90
C LYS A 68 -12.62 36.60 33.76
N LYS A 69 -11.90 36.16 32.74
CA LYS A 69 -11.89 36.81 31.42
C LYS A 69 -12.71 35.95 30.50
N THR A 70 -13.90 36.40 30.14
CA THR A 70 -14.74 35.84 29.10
C THR A 70 -14.01 36.03 27.74
N SER A 71 -13.25 35.06 27.32
CA SER A 71 -12.79 34.94 25.96
C SER A 71 -13.99 34.55 25.10
N ASP A 72 -14.21 35.20 23.97
CA ASP A 72 -15.21 34.79 23.01
C ASP A 72 -14.76 33.45 22.37
N THR A 73 -15.36 32.34 22.80
CA THR A 73 -15.05 31.00 22.35
C THR A 73 -15.87 30.56 21.15
N SER A 74 -16.57 31.47 20.45
CA SER A 74 -17.46 31.15 19.33
C SER A 74 -16.74 30.95 17.98
N ARG A 75 -15.43 31.27 17.86
CA ARG A 75 -14.70 31.27 16.60
C ARG A 75 -13.98 29.95 16.37
N VAL A 76 -14.14 29.37 15.17
CA VAL A 76 -13.48 28.16 14.70
C VAL A 76 -12.54 28.51 13.53
N ALA A 77 -11.36 27.90 13.50
CA ALA A 77 -10.39 28.06 12.44
C ALA A 77 -10.89 27.39 11.14
N GLY A 78 -10.82 28.09 10.03
CA GLY A 78 -11.08 27.52 8.71
C GLY A 78 -9.86 26.82 8.12
N ALA A 79 -10.03 26.11 6.99
CA ALA A 79 -8.96 25.41 6.31
C ALA A 79 -7.73 26.29 5.98
N GLY A 80 -7.93 27.60 5.72
CA GLY A 80 -6.85 28.55 5.50
C GLY A 80 -6.03 28.93 6.73
N ASP A 81 -6.55 28.65 7.94
CA ASP A 81 -5.88 28.91 9.21
C ASP A 81 -5.07 27.69 9.71
N MET A 82 -5.30 26.50 9.12
CA MET A 82 -4.67 25.23 9.45
C MET A 82 -3.54 24.91 8.47
N THR A 83 -2.37 25.51 8.67
CA THR A 83 -1.23 25.43 7.73
C THR A 83 -0.26 24.27 7.96
N THR A 84 -0.47 23.46 9.01
CA THR A 84 0.45 22.36 9.40
C THR A 84 -0.39 21.17 9.90
N VAL A 85 -1.20 20.60 9.01
CA VAL A 85 -1.97 19.38 9.33
C VAL A 85 -1.25 18.21 8.68
N GLU A 86 -0.87 17.23 9.50
CA GLU A 86 -0.30 15.95 9.09
C GLU A 86 -1.29 14.86 9.49
N ASP A 87 -1.43 13.82 8.68
CA ASP A 87 -2.17 12.63 9.07
C ASP A 87 -1.30 11.82 10.06
N VAL A 88 -1.86 11.54 11.23
CA VAL A 88 -1.19 10.76 12.29
C VAL A 88 -1.88 9.42 12.53
N VAL A 89 -2.96 9.14 11.82
CA VAL A 89 -3.63 7.84 11.84
C VAL A 89 -3.01 6.97 10.77
N GLU A 90 -2.20 6.01 11.18
CA GLU A 90 -1.55 5.09 10.25
C GLU A 90 -2.54 4.03 9.76
N GLU A 91 -2.47 3.68 8.48
CA GLU A 91 -3.25 2.60 7.90
C GLU A 91 -2.93 1.26 8.60
N GLY A 92 -3.98 0.48 8.89
CA GLY A 92 -3.85 -0.79 9.61
C GLY A 92 -3.66 -0.64 11.13
N MET A 93 -3.79 0.56 11.68
CA MET A 93 -3.78 0.80 13.11
C MET A 93 -5.01 0.14 13.76
N VAL A 94 -4.79 -0.70 14.77
CA VAL A 94 -5.87 -1.42 15.46
C VAL A 94 -6.09 -0.78 16.83
N PRO A 95 -7.27 -0.17 17.08
CA PRO A 95 -7.56 0.46 18.36
C PRO A 95 -7.44 -0.50 19.54
N VAL A 96 -6.85 -0.02 20.64
CA VAL A 96 -6.69 -0.74 21.90
C VAL A 96 -7.59 -0.07 22.93
N PRO A 97 -8.74 -0.67 23.30
CA PRO A 97 -9.59 -0.14 24.34
C PRO A 97 -8.85 -0.02 25.68
N VAL A 98 -9.15 1.04 26.44
CA VAL A 98 -8.57 1.21 27.79
C VAL A 98 -8.93 0.04 28.71
N SER A 99 -10.08 -0.62 28.49
CA SER A 99 -10.50 -1.83 29.23
C SER A 99 -9.51 -3.00 29.09
N ASP A 100 -8.69 -3.01 28.06
CA ASP A 100 -7.67 -4.03 27.79
C ASP A 100 -6.36 -3.77 28.54
N LEU A 101 -6.26 -2.61 29.21
CA LEU A 101 -5.09 -2.25 29.99
C LEU A 101 -5.23 -2.68 31.47
N ALA A 102 -4.12 -3.00 32.07
CA ALA A 102 -4.04 -3.26 33.50
C ALA A 102 -4.14 -1.91 34.28
N PRO A 103 -4.74 -1.91 35.49
CA PRO A 103 -4.78 -0.70 36.31
C PRO A 103 -3.37 -0.22 36.64
N GLY A 104 -3.15 1.11 36.57
CA GLY A 104 -1.85 1.70 36.84
C GLY A 104 -1.68 3.09 36.25
N GLU A 105 -0.49 3.64 36.46
CA GLU A 105 -0.05 4.89 35.83
C GLU A 105 1.08 4.57 34.83
N TYR A 106 0.95 5.10 33.62
CA TYR A 106 1.86 4.81 32.52
C TYR A 106 2.29 6.10 31.82
N GLU A 107 3.55 6.16 31.42
CA GLU A 107 4.04 7.18 30.47
C GLU A 107 3.64 6.72 29.06
N LEU A 108 3.16 7.66 28.25
CA LEU A 108 2.56 7.37 26.94
C LEU A 108 3.04 8.38 25.91
N GLN A 109 3.38 7.93 24.72
CA GLN A 109 3.67 8.81 23.58
C GLN A 109 2.37 9.18 22.86
N VAL A 110 2.33 10.43 22.37
CA VAL A 110 1.15 10.96 21.67
C VAL A 110 1.60 11.69 20.42
N ASP A 111 1.07 11.26 19.30
CA ASP A 111 1.19 11.96 18.04
C ASP A 111 0.07 12.97 17.88
N SER A 112 0.38 14.11 17.28
CA SER A 112 -0.59 15.17 17.02
C SER A 112 -0.56 15.55 15.56
N SER A 113 -1.73 15.66 14.92
CA SER A 113 -1.89 16.11 13.55
C SER A 113 -1.36 17.53 13.27
N SER A 114 -0.74 18.18 14.24
CA SER A 114 -0.16 19.51 14.06
C SER A 114 1.10 19.69 14.90
N SER A 115 2.21 20.00 14.25
CA SER A 115 3.48 20.33 14.87
C SER A 115 3.42 21.57 15.80
N MET A 116 2.38 22.42 15.65
CA MET A 116 2.12 23.58 16.51
C MET A 116 1.40 23.20 17.82
N PHE A 117 0.79 22.02 17.88
CA PHE A 117 0.17 21.47 19.09
C PHE A 117 1.08 20.40 19.68
N LYS A 118 2.21 20.84 20.26
CA LYS A 118 3.25 19.95 20.74
C LYS A 118 3.03 19.54 22.19
N ILE A 119 2.77 18.25 22.39
CA ILE A 119 2.70 17.57 23.69
C ILE A 119 4.14 17.14 24.05
N THR A 120 4.58 17.38 25.28
CA THR A 120 5.94 17.06 25.75
C THR A 120 5.97 15.95 26.80
N ASP A 121 4.84 15.66 27.42
CA ASP A 121 4.67 14.58 28.38
C ASP A 121 3.19 14.17 28.40
N CYS A 122 2.93 12.88 28.49
CA CYS A 122 1.59 12.32 28.61
C CYS A 122 1.61 11.19 29.63
N ARG A 123 0.70 11.24 30.59
CA ARG A 123 0.53 10.21 31.63
C ARG A 123 -0.89 9.68 31.61
N LEU A 124 -1.00 8.39 31.39
CA LEU A 124 -2.24 7.65 31.40
C LEU A 124 -2.48 7.08 32.81
N THR A 125 -3.66 7.33 33.36
CA THR A 125 -4.12 6.72 34.61
C THR A 125 -5.25 5.76 34.29
N VAL A 126 -5.00 4.45 34.41
CA VAL A 126 -6.02 3.39 34.21
C VAL A 126 -6.60 3.01 35.58
N PRO A 127 -7.92 3.19 35.82
CA PRO A 127 -8.52 2.95 37.11
C PRO A 127 -8.70 1.45 37.41
N GLU A 128 -8.74 1.10 38.72
CA GLU A 128 -8.87 -0.30 39.18
C GLU A 128 -10.23 -0.94 38.84
N ASN A 129 -11.26 -0.14 38.60
CA ASN A 129 -12.64 -0.60 38.42
C ASN A 129 -12.99 -1.06 36.99
N GLY A 130 -12.03 -1.11 36.07
CA GLY A 130 -12.25 -1.53 34.68
C GLY A 130 -13.17 -0.59 33.90
N ALA A 131 -12.99 0.73 34.09
CA ALA A 131 -13.76 1.74 33.37
C ALA A 131 -13.53 1.65 31.86
N GLU A 132 -14.54 2.00 31.07
CA GLU A 132 -14.45 2.09 29.61
C GLU A 132 -13.62 3.30 29.14
N GLU A 133 -13.40 4.28 30.04
CA GLU A 133 -12.58 5.46 29.80
C GLU A 133 -11.55 5.65 30.91
N ALA A 134 -10.38 6.14 30.54
CA ALA A 134 -9.30 6.55 31.42
C ALA A 134 -9.03 8.04 31.26
N GLU A 135 -8.19 8.58 32.14
CA GLU A 135 -7.74 9.96 32.07
C GLU A 135 -6.27 10.02 31.65
N VAL A 136 -5.96 10.90 30.71
CA VAL A 136 -4.57 11.25 30.37
C VAL A 136 -4.27 12.68 30.77
N LEU A 137 -3.14 12.85 31.45
CA LEU A 137 -2.60 14.16 31.77
C LEU A 137 -1.61 14.58 30.66
N LEU A 138 -2.05 15.49 29.81
CA LEU A 138 -1.26 16.06 28.73
C LEU A 138 -0.46 17.26 29.24
N THR A 139 0.85 17.31 28.98
CA THR A 139 1.69 18.48 29.27
C THR A 139 2.15 19.09 27.95
N MET A 140 1.80 20.35 27.74
CA MET A 140 2.13 21.07 26.50
C MET A 140 3.57 21.64 26.54
N SER A 141 4.14 21.90 25.37
CA SER A 141 5.44 22.58 25.26
C SER A 141 5.42 24.03 25.74
N GLY A 142 4.23 24.63 25.89
CA GLY A 142 4.05 26.04 26.30
C GLY A 142 2.70 26.31 26.94
N SER A 143 2.22 27.55 26.89
CA SER A 143 0.95 28.00 27.48
C SER A 143 0.05 28.74 26.49
N ALA A 144 0.15 28.38 25.21
CA ALA A 144 -0.60 29.01 24.13
C ALA A 144 -2.07 28.60 24.08
N TYR A 145 -2.41 27.42 24.59
CA TYR A 145 -3.78 26.88 24.61
C TYR A 145 -4.34 26.98 26.04
N ILE A 146 -5.63 27.37 26.13
CA ILE A 146 -6.29 27.58 27.41
C ILE A 146 -7.49 26.66 27.65
N TYR A 147 -8.06 26.08 26.58
CA TYR A 147 -9.11 25.06 26.65
C TYR A 147 -8.82 23.95 25.64
N LEU A 148 -9.17 22.70 25.99
CA LEU A 148 -9.37 21.59 25.08
C LEU A 148 -10.84 21.13 25.12
N TYR A 149 -11.22 20.41 24.06
CA TYR A 149 -12.54 19.75 23.96
C TYR A 149 -12.35 18.41 23.24
N PRO A 150 -12.95 17.30 23.75
CA PRO A 150 -12.88 16.00 23.10
C PRO A 150 -13.94 15.92 21.97
N GLY A 151 -13.59 16.49 20.81
CA GLY A 151 -14.45 16.64 19.66
C GLY A 151 -13.92 17.69 18.70
N THR A 152 -14.79 18.17 17.81
CA THR A 152 -14.49 19.18 16.81
C THR A 152 -14.56 20.61 17.37
N GLY A 153 -13.94 21.56 16.67
CA GLY A 153 -13.99 22.99 17.00
C GLY A 153 -15.41 23.56 16.93
N GLU A 154 -16.25 23.06 16.02
CA GLU A 154 -17.66 23.48 15.93
C GLU A 154 -18.46 23.03 17.15
N GLU A 155 -18.25 21.79 17.59
CA GLU A 155 -18.86 21.25 18.81
C GLU A 155 -18.36 22.02 20.04
N ALA A 156 -17.06 22.29 20.14
CA ALA A 156 -16.46 23.06 21.22
C ALA A 156 -16.99 24.48 21.28
N ALA A 157 -17.18 25.15 20.15
CA ALA A 157 -17.73 26.50 20.08
C ALA A 157 -19.20 26.56 20.50
N ALA A 158 -19.95 25.47 20.35
CA ALA A 158 -21.34 25.33 20.77
C ALA A 158 -21.50 24.78 22.19
N ALA A 159 -20.45 24.23 22.80
CA ALA A 159 -20.47 23.58 24.12
C ALA A 159 -20.63 24.61 25.25
N ALA A 160 -21.16 24.15 26.38
CA ALA A 160 -21.21 24.97 27.59
C ALA A 160 -19.78 25.08 28.18
N GLU A 161 -19.50 26.19 28.87
CA GLU A 161 -18.19 26.43 29.50
C GLU A 161 -17.80 25.30 30.49
N ALA A 162 -18.78 24.64 31.09
CA ALA A 162 -18.56 23.51 32.01
C ALA A 162 -18.06 22.23 31.32
N ASP A 163 -18.28 22.11 30.00
CA ASP A 163 -17.91 20.95 29.22
C ASP A 163 -16.51 21.12 28.58
N LEU A 164 -15.92 22.33 28.71
CA LEU A 164 -14.58 22.64 28.23
C LEU A 164 -13.54 22.21 29.26
N ILE A 165 -12.46 21.63 28.80
CA ILE A 165 -11.32 21.21 29.63
C ILE A 165 -10.37 22.42 29.81
N PRO A 166 -10.33 23.07 30.98
CA PRO A 166 -9.47 24.24 31.21
C PRO A 166 -8.01 23.83 31.39
N ALA A 167 -7.09 24.71 31.00
CA ALA A 167 -5.69 24.53 31.23
C ALA A 167 -5.33 24.62 32.71
N GLY A 168 -4.73 23.56 33.24
CA GLY A 168 -3.90 23.61 34.47
C GLY A 168 -2.49 24.14 34.16
N LYS A 169 -1.64 24.19 35.19
CA LYS A 169 -0.22 24.52 35.06
C LYS A 169 0.62 23.57 35.87
N ASN A 170 1.72 23.09 35.27
CA ASN A 170 2.74 22.35 35.99
C ASN A 170 3.72 23.32 36.75
N ALA A 171 4.68 22.76 37.46
CA ALA A 171 5.67 23.55 38.22
C ALA A 171 6.54 24.48 37.35
N GLU A 172 6.67 24.18 36.06
CA GLU A 172 7.39 24.97 35.05
C GLU A 172 6.53 26.06 34.40
N GLY A 173 5.22 26.14 34.75
CA GLY A 173 4.28 27.09 34.18
C GLY A 173 3.73 26.69 32.81
N LYS A 174 4.02 25.47 32.31
CA LYS A 174 3.46 24.92 31.08
C LYS A 174 1.99 24.53 31.28
N SER A 175 1.17 24.65 30.25
CA SER A 175 -0.22 24.20 30.29
C SER A 175 -0.33 22.67 30.41
N THR A 176 -1.24 22.21 31.25
CA THR A 176 -1.60 20.80 31.41
C THR A 176 -3.09 20.64 31.23
N PHE A 177 -3.52 19.48 30.73
CA PHE A 177 -4.94 19.15 30.52
C PHE A 177 -5.20 17.71 30.95
N VAL A 178 -6.30 17.48 31.67
CA VAL A 178 -6.82 16.13 31.94
C VAL A 178 -7.82 15.82 30.84
N PHE A 179 -7.46 14.91 29.96
CA PHE A 179 -8.24 14.58 28.77
C PHE A 179 -8.78 13.16 28.86
N PRO A 180 -10.06 12.90 28.50
CA PRO A 180 -10.62 11.54 28.52
C PRO A 180 -10.08 10.72 27.37
N LEU A 181 -9.85 9.41 27.61
CA LEU A 181 -9.34 8.48 26.60
C LEU A 181 -10.07 7.14 26.71
N ALA A 182 -10.70 6.72 25.62
CA ALA A 182 -11.40 5.44 25.51
C ALA A 182 -10.53 4.34 24.89
N ALA A 183 -9.64 4.71 23.93
CA ALA A 183 -8.79 3.76 23.24
C ALA A 183 -7.45 4.41 22.83
N LEU A 184 -6.40 3.60 22.78
CA LEU A 184 -5.12 3.91 22.16
C LEU A 184 -5.13 3.46 20.69
N ASP A 185 -4.11 3.86 19.93
CA ASP A 185 -3.95 3.54 18.50
C ASP A 185 -5.24 3.82 17.69
N ALA A 186 -5.87 4.96 18.00
CA ALA A 186 -7.06 5.46 17.32
C ALA A 186 -6.95 6.96 17.12
N GLY A 187 -7.54 7.47 16.04
CA GLY A 187 -7.67 8.90 15.81
C GLY A 187 -8.66 9.53 16.80
N VAL A 188 -8.16 10.25 17.79
CA VAL A 188 -8.97 10.91 18.82
C VAL A 188 -9.16 12.38 18.45
N PRO A 189 -10.39 12.84 18.13
CA PRO A 189 -10.63 14.24 17.83
C PRO A 189 -10.42 15.11 19.07
N CYS A 190 -9.73 16.22 18.90
CA CYS A 190 -9.42 17.18 19.96
C CYS A 190 -9.45 18.60 19.42
N ALA A 191 -10.40 19.41 19.85
CA ALA A 191 -10.36 20.84 19.59
C ALA A 191 -9.54 21.57 20.63
N ALA A 192 -8.66 22.49 20.20
CA ALA A 192 -7.77 23.26 21.05
C ALA A 192 -8.00 24.77 20.88
N PHE A 193 -8.35 25.49 21.93
CA PHE A 193 -8.57 26.93 21.89
C PHE A 193 -7.27 27.70 22.11
N SER A 194 -6.86 28.45 21.10
CA SER A 194 -5.65 29.29 21.13
C SER A 194 -5.94 30.64 21.82
N LYS A 195 -5.22 30.90 22.92
CA LYS A 195 -5.26 32.19 23.62
C LYS A 195 -4.90 33.39 22.73
N ASN A 196 -3.95 33.20 21.81
CA ASN A 196 -3.40 34.30 21.01
C ASN A 196 -4.23 34.63 19.77
N LYS A 197 -4.95 33.61 19.24
CA LYS A 197 -5.77 33.73 18.05
C LYS A 197 -7.26 33.85 18.37
N GLU A 198 -7.65 33.53 19.60
CA GLU A 198 -9.03 33.52 20.10
C GLU A 198 -9.96 32.70 19.17
N MET A 199 -9.50 31.46 18.81
CA MET A 199 -10.26 30.52 17.99
C MET A 199 -9.89 29.08 18.30
N TRP A 200 -10.82 28.16 18.00
CA TRP A 200 -10.64 26.72 18.07
C TRP A 200 -9.88 26.21 16.85
N TYR A 201 -9.05 25.22 17.07
CA TYR A 201 -8.32 24.47 16.04
C TYR A 201 -8.60 23.01 16.21
N ASP A 202 -9.08 22.34 15.15
CA ASP A 202 -9.23 20.89 15.12
C ASP A 202 -7.86 20.20 15.11
N ARG A 203 -7.75 19.14 15.89
CA ARG A 203 -6.58 18.27 16.00
C ARG A 203 -7.03 16.82 16.06
N THR A 204 -6.23 15.94 15.50
CA THR A 204 -6.32 14.51 15.74
C THR A 204 -5.14 14.12 16.60
N LEU A 205 -5.39 13.40 17.68
CA LEU A 205 -4.37 12.84 18.54
C LEU A 205 -4.37 11.32 18.40
N VAL A 206 -3.19 10.72 18.39
CA VAL A 206 -3.03 9.26 18.45
C VAL A 206 -2.18 8.94 19.67
N PHE A 207 -2.75 8.22 20.60
CA PHE A 207 -2.09 7.75 21.81
C PHE A 207 -1.47 6.38 21.52
N ARG A 208 -0.12 6.29 21.54
CA ARG A 208 0.61 5.15 21.02
C ARG A 208 0.66 3.98 21.98
N ALA A 209 -0.09 2.89 21.68
CA ALA A 209 -0.07 1.67 22.50
C ALA A 209 1.30 0.98 22.52
N ASP A 210 2.10 1.12 21.45
CA ASP A 210 3.46 0.58 21.35
C ASP A 210 4.48 1.27 22.26
N SER A 211 4.14 2.45 22.81
CA SER A 211 4.96 3.11 23.83
C SER A 211 4.78 2.54 25.24
N LEU A 212 3.77 1.67 25.43
CA LEU A 212 3.51 1.04 26.71
C LEU A 212 4.33 -0.26 26.89
N PRO A 213 4.79 -0.56 28.13
CA PRO A 213 5.40 -1.86 28.40
C PRO A 213 4.33 -2.98 28.28
N LEU A 214 4.75 -4.19 27.92
CA LEU A 214 3.82 -5.33 27.81
C LEU A 214 3.01 -5.60 29.09
N SER A 215 3.58 -5.29 30.27
CA SER A 215 2.89 -5.39 31.56
C SER A 215 1.73 -4.42 31.75
N ALA A 216 1.60 -3.42 30.88
CA ALA A 216 0.47 -2.50 30.88
C ALA A 216 -0.79 -3.10 30.26
N PHE A 217 -0.68 -4.22 29.59
CA PHE A 217 -1.82 -4.92 28.98
C PHE A 217 -2.30 -6.05 29.89
N ARG A 218 -3.60 -6.32 29.87
CA ARG A 218 -4.17 -7.47 30.56
C ARG A 218 -3.71 -8.77 29.91
N GLU A 219 -3.70 -9.84 30.67
CA GLU A 219 -3.35 -11.17 30.17
C GLU A 219 -4.25 -11.57 28.99
N GLY A 220 -3.64 -12.06 27.91
CA GLY A 220 -4.32 -12.51 26.70
C GLY A 220 -4.65 -11.39 25.68
N VAL A 221 -4.41 -10.12 26.00
CA VAL A 221 -4.62 -9.00 25.05
C VAL A 221 -3.49 -8.89 24.02
N VAL A 222 -2.26 -9.17 24.45
CA VAL A 222 -1.08 -9.18 23.57
C VAL A 222 -0.65 -10.62 23.35
N LEU A 223 -0.48 -11.01 22.10
CA LEU A 223 0.03 -12.31 21.74
C LEU A 223 1.56 -12.31 21.96
N ILE A 224 1.98 -12.97 23.02
CA ILE A 224 3.40 -13.20 23.35
C ILE A 224 3.81 -14.62 22.96
N PRO A 225 5.10 -14.98 22.87
CA PRO A 225 5.54 -16.33 22.50
C PRO A 225 4.89 -17.46 23.29
N ALA A 226 4.62 -17.25 24.58
CA ALA A 226 3.95 -18.23 25.43
C ALA A 226 2.47 -18.48 25.05
N GLY A 227 1.86 -17.60 24.30
CA GLY A 227 0.47 -17.72 23.81
C GLY A 227 0.35 -18.36 22.44
N LEU A 228 1.47 -18.71 21.79
CA LEU A 228 1.47 -19.42 20.51
C LEU A 228 1.17 -20.91 20.73
N ASP A 229 0.22 -21.45 19.97
CA ASP A 229 -0.10 -22.88 19.95
C ASP A 229 0.77 -23.60 18.90
N LEU A 230 2.11 -23.53 19.11
CA LEU A 230 3.12 -24.10 18.22
C LEU A 230 4.13 -24.92 19.04
N GLU A 231 4.86 -25.82 18.39
CA GLU A 231 5.95 -26.58 18.99
C GLU A 231 7.28 -25.81 18.92
N ASP A 232 8.28 -26.23 19.73
CA ASP A 232 9.65 -25.72 19.59
C ASP A 232 10.20 -26.05 18.19
N GLY A 233 10.83 -25.07 17.55
CA GLY A 233 11.34 -25.27 16.20
C GLY A 233 11.66 -23.98 15.47
N GLU A 234 12.07 -24.13 14.21
CA GLU A 234 12.33 -23.03 13.29
C GLU A 234 11.08 -22.74 12.44
N TYR A 235 10.73 -21.47 12.37
CA TYR A 235 9.57 -20.94 11.64
C TYR A 235 9.99 -19.77 10.76
N THR A 236 9.10 -19.36 9.91
CA THR A 236 9.17 -18.06 9.23
C THR A 236 7.91 -17.24 9.55
N ALA A 237 8.03 -15.93 9.66
CA ALA A 237 6.90 -15.01 9.81
C ALA A 237 7.11 -13.74 8.99
N GLU A 238 6.06 -13.21 8.40
CA GLU A 238 6.15 -11.90 7.75
C GLU A 238 6.42 -10.82 8.81
N VAL A 239 7.35 -9.91 8.46
CA VAL A 239 7.76 -8.81 9.31
C VAL A 239 7.64 -7.49 8.55
N THR A 240 7.02 -6.50 9.18
CA THR A 240 6.92 -5.13 8.67
C THR A 240 7.81 -4.22 9.47
N LEU A 241 8.66 -3.43 8.78
CA LEU A 241 9.48 -2.37 9.37
C LEU A 241 8.85 -1.02 9.05
N LYS A 242 8.61 -0.18 10.06
CA LYS A 242 8.17 1.20 9.90
C LYS A 242 9.10 2.16 10.64
N GLY A 243 9.17 3.42 10.19
CA GLY A 243 9.94 4.47 10.85
C GLY A 243 11.13 4.97 10.03
N GLY A 244 11.94 5.80 10.66
CA GLY A 244 13.07 6.46 10.00
C GLY A 244 12.63 7.35 8.84
N SER A 245 13.37 7.29 7.72
CA SER A 245 13.04 8.04 6.49
C SER A 245 12.17 7.24 5.51
N GLY A 246 11.70 6.04 5.89
CA GLY A 246 10.98 5.13 5.01
C GLY A 246 11.84 4.43 3.94
N LYS A 247 13.18 4.58 4.01
CA LYS A 247 14.11 3.97 3.04
C LYS A 247 14.78 2.70 3.56
N ALA A 248 14.66 2.42 4.85
CA ALA A 248 15.17 1.19 5.44
C ALA A 248 14.22 0.04 5.15
N SER A 249 14.75 -1.13 4.90
CA SER A 249 14.01 -2.36 4.71
C SER A 249 14.63 -3.51 5.50
N VAL A 250 13.83 -4.50 5.81
CA VAL A 250 14.27 -5.80 6.34
C VAL A 250 13.69 -6.90 5.46
N GLN A 251 14.39 -8.03 5.39
CA GLN A 251 13.87 -9.19 4.65
C GLN A 251 12.60 -9.71 5.33
N SER A 252 11.57 -9.95 4.54
CA SER A 252 10.33 -10.61 4.97
C SER A 252 10.03 -11.78 4.01
N PRO A 253 9.66 -12.98 4.52
CA PRO A 253 9.55 -13.31 5.93
C PRO A 253 10.92 -13.41 6.64
N ALA A 254 10.94 -13.13 7.95
CA ALA A 254 12.08 -13.36 8.82
C ALA A 254 12.05 -14.78 9.40
N ARG A 255 13.22 -15.39 9.69
CA ARG A 255 13.30 -16.64 10.44
C ARG A 255 13.00 -16.37 11.90
N ILE A 256 12.20 -17.26 12.50
CA ILE A 256 11.78 -17.20 13.92
C ILE A 256 12.11 -18.53 14.57
N SER A 257 13.00 -18.51 15.54
CA SER A 257 13.26 -19.69 16.41
C SER A 257 12.36 -19.63 17.64
N LEU A 258 11.54 -20.66 17.83
CA LEU A 258 10.68 -20.83 19.01
C LEU A 258 11.27 -21.85 19.96
N SER A 259 11.30 -21.56 21.26
CA SER A 259 11.78 -22.45 22.29
C SER A 259 10.99 -22.30 23.58
N GLY A 260 10.78 -23.42 24.29
CA GLY A 260 10.02 -23.49 25.53
C GLY A 260 8.52 -23.24 25.34
N THR A 261 7.98 -23.49 24.17
CA THR A 261 6.56 -23.31 23.83
C THR A 261 5.66 -24.10 24.79
N GLY A 262 4.47 -23.58 25.05
CA GLY A 262 3.55 -24.16 26.05
C GLY A 262 3.96 -23.89 27.51
N THR A 263 5.00 -23.10 27.76
CA THR A 263 5.39 -22.65 29.09
C THR A 263 5.41 -21.12 29.20
N PRO A 264 5.31 -20.54 30.41
CA PRO A 264 5.43 -19.07 30.59
C PRO A 264 6.79 -18.51 30.19
N GLU A 265 7.82 -19.34 30.10
CA GLU A 265 9.21 -19.00 29.74
C GLU A 265 9.47 -19.12 28.23
N ALA A 266 8.44 -19.36 27.42
CA ALA A 266 8.57 -19.46 25.97
C ALA A 266 9.22 -18.20 25.37
N LYS A 267 10.11 -18.43 24.43
CA LYS A 267 10.86 -17.38 23.74
C LYS A 267 10.72 -17.52 22.25
N ALA A 268 10.69 -16.37 21.58
CA ALA A 268 10.87 -16.25 20.16
C ALA A 268 12.09 -15.36 19.85
N THR A 269 12.93 -15.79 18.93
CA THR A 269 14.09 -15.03 18.45
C THR A 269 13.96 -14.90 16.94
N ALA A 270 14.10 -13.70 16.41
CA ALA A 270 14.08 -13.44 14.98
C ALA A 270 15.50 -13.21 14.45
N GLU A 271 15.83 -13.85 13.35
CA GLU A 271 16.95 -13.48 12.49
C GLU A 271 16.45 -12.39 11.54
N LEU A 272 16.92 -11.16 11.75
CA LEU A 272 16.48 -9.98 11.01
C LEU A 272 17.59 -9.50 10.08
N ILE A 273 17.37 -9.60 8.78
CA ILE A 273 18.31 -9.22 7.74
C ILE A 273 17.91 -7.84 7.20
N TRP A 274 18.77 -6.83 7.37
CA TRP A 274 18.54 -5.49 6.84
C TRP A 274 18.95 -5.34 5.38
N GLY A 275 18.31 -4.48 4.63
CA GLY A 275 18.59 -4.22 3.21
C GLY A 275 19.98 -3.64 2.91
N SER A 276 20.82 -3.39 3.93
CA SER A 276 22.21 -2.92 3.78
C SER A 276 23.08 -3.29 4.97
N ALA A 277 24.42 -3.22 4.77
CA ALA A 277 25.41 -3.43 5.83
C ALA A 277 25.66 -2.17 6.70
N ASN A 278 24.78 -1.18 6.67
CA ASN A 278 25.01 0.11 7.30
C ASN A 278 24.46 0.22 8.71
N TYR A 279 24.10 -0.89 9.34
CA TYR A 279 23.62 -0.93 10.73
C TYR A 279 24.56 -1.78 11.57
N ASP A 280 25.10 -1.22 12.66
CA ASP A 280 26.09 -1.91 13.49
C ASP A 280 25.49 -2.47 14.79
N TYR A 281 24.40 -1.87 15.29
CA TYR A 281 23.65 -2.45 16.40
C TYR A 281 22.17 -2.06 16.40
N MET A 282 21.39 -2.87 17.13
CA MET A 282 20.00 -2.57 17.49
C MET A 282 19.84 -2.53 19.01
N LEU A 283 18.92 -1.68 19.50
CA LEU A 283 18.41 -1.75 20.87
C LEU A 283 16.98 -2.27 20.84
N VAL A 284 16.78 -3.38 21.53
CA VAL A 284 15.46 -4.03 21.69
C VAL A 284 15.19 -4.16 23.17
N ASN A 285 14.10 -3.57 23.66
CA ASN A 285 13.80 -3.50 25.10
C ASN A 285 14.97 -2.93 25.96
N GLY A 286 15.79 -2.04 25.38
CA GLY A 286 16.95 -1.43 26.02
C GLY A 286 18.22 -2.30 26.02
N GLU A 287 18.18 -3.52 25.53
CA GLU A 287 19.34 -4.39 25.34
C GLU A 287 19.95 -4.21 23.96
N LYS A 288 21.29 -4.28 23.89
CA LYS A 288 22.05 -4.04 22.67
C LYS A 288 22.40 -5.34 21.96
N TYR A 289 22.02 -5.43 20.67
CA TYR A 289 22.30 -6.52 19.76
C TYR A 289 23.24 -6.02 18.66
N LEU A 290 24.34 -6.73 18.41
CA LEU A 290 25.34 -6.35 17.40
C LEU A 290 25.05 -7.04 16.09
N ALA A 291 25.29 -6.33 14.98
CA ALA A 291 25.17 -6.91 13.65
C ALA A 291 26.28 -7.92 13.35
N GLU A 292 25.93 -8.99 12.68
CA GLU A 292 26.85 -9.76 11.84
C GLU A 292 26.68 -9.32 10.38
N ILE A 293 27.78 -9.11 9.65
CA ILE A 293 27.71 -8.72 8.25
C ILE A 293 27.79 -9.97 7.39
N VAL A 294 26.70 -10.31 6.73
CA VAL A 294 26.59 -11.45 5.83
C VAL A 294 26.17 -10.94 4.44
N ASP A 295 26.91 -11.27 3.41
CA ASP A 295 26.63 -10.92 2.01
C ASP A 295 26.31 -9.43 1.75
N GLY A 296 26.90 -8.54 2.56
CA GLY A 296 26.69 -7.10 2.42
C GLY A 296 25.44 -6.57 3.16
N HIS A 297 24.85 -7.37 4.03
CA HIS A 297 23.70 -7.05 4.84
C HIS A 297 24.02 -7.10 6.35
N SER A 298 23.42 -6.23 7.13
CA SER A 298 23.47 -6.33 8.59
C SER A 298 22.43 -7.34 9.07
N VAL A 299 22.87 -8.40 9.74
CA VAL A 299 22.04 -9.47 10.27
C VAL A 299 22.04 -9.41 11.80
N PHE A 300 20.86 -9.49 12.39
CA PHE A 300 20.67 -9.43 13.83
C PHE A 300 19.83 -10.60 14.32
N GLU A 301 20.26 -11.22 15.42
CA GLU A 301 19.41 -12.08 16.21
C GLU A 301 18.78 -11.27 17.35
N ILE A 302 17.48 -11.03 17.30
CA ILE A 302 16.75 -10.23 18.28
C ILE A 302 15.59 -10.99 18.91
N PRO A 303 15.24 -10.72 20.19
CA PRO A 303 14.04 -11.29 20.78
C PRO A 303 12.78 -10.69 20.18
N VAL A 304 11.78 -11.54 19.91
CA VAL A 304 10.42 -11.15 19.55
C VAL A 304 9.57 -11.21 20.80
N SER A 305 9.24 -10.05 21.35
CA SER A 305 8.49 -9.95 22.60
C SER A 305 6.98 -10.11 22.42
N CYS A 306 6.46 -9.77 21.23
CA CYS A 306 5.04 -9.93 20.88
C CYS A 306 4.84 -10.08 19.38
N PHE A 307 3.67 -10.58 19.01
CA PHE A 307 3.18 -10.70 17.63
C PHE A 307 1.97 -9.78 17.42
N ASP A 308 1.68 -9.45 16.15
CA ASP A 308 0.53 -8.68 15.70
C ASP A 308 0.45 -7.25 16.24
N ARG A 309 1.52 -6.77 16.87
CA ARG A 309 1.67 -5.41 17.38
C ARG A 309 3.04 -4.83 17.04
N ASN A 310 3.09 -3.52 16.98
CA ASN A 310 4.33 -2.79 16.82
C ASN A 310 5.25 -3.02 18.03
N MET A 311 6.45 -3.46 17.77
CA MET A 311 7.54 -3.63 18.74
C MET A 311 8.57 -2.51 18.51
N PRO A 312 8.69 -1.51 19.39
CA PRO A 312 9.65 -0.43 19.22
C PRO A 312 11.08 -0.94 19.30
N VAL A 313 11.91 -0.51 18.37
CA VAL A 313 13.35 -0.80 18.32
C VAL A 313 14.12 0.45 17.92
N ILE A 314 15.40 0.50 18.25
CA ILE A 314 16.32 1.52 17.76
C ILE A 314 17.40 0.81 16.95
N ALA A 315 17.75 1.34 15.79
CA ALA A 315 18.91 0.86 15.04
C ALA A 315 19.88 2.00 14.77
N ASP A 316 21.18 1.76 15.05
CA ASP A 316 22.25 2.73 14.77
C ASP A 316 22.74 2.57 13.36
N THR A 317 22.71 3.66 12.58
CA THR A 317 23.20 3.63 11.19
C THR A 317 24.57 4.26 11.07
N THR A 318 25.46 3.56 10.38
CA THR A 318 26.81 4.00 10.04
C THR A 318 26.90 4.69 8.68
N ALA A 319 25.80 4.76 7.92
CA ALA A 319 25.75 5.42 6.60
C ALA A 319 25.94 6.93 6.65
N MET A 320 25.77 7.55 7.82
CA MET A 320 25.97 8.98 8.02
C MET A 320 27.40 9.27 8.52
N SER A 321 27.84 10.53 8.40
CA SER A 321 29.20 10.95 8.82
C SER A 321 29.50 10.74 10.31
N GLN A 322 28.48 10.52 11.12
CA GLN A 322 28.56 10.04 12.50
C GLN A 322 27.43 9.00 12.70
N PRO A 323 27.66 7.96 13.53
CA PRO A 323 26.64 6.99 13.90
C PRO A 323 25.39 7.71 14.44
N HIS A 324 24.22 7.23 14.07
CA HIS A 324 22.96 7.88 14.42
C HIS A 324 21.89 6.84 14.72
N GLU A 325 21.41 6.87 15.95
CA GLU A 325 20.29 6.04 16.39
C GLU A 325 18.97 6.53 15.77
N ILE A 326 18.26 5.63 15.14
CA ILE A 326 16.96 5.89 14.50
C ILE A 326 15.92 4.97 15.12
N SER A 327 14.76 5.53 15.46
CA SER A 327 13.62 4.79 15.98
C SER A 327 12.87 4.12 14.85
N TYR A 328 12.56 2.83 15.03
CA TYR A 328 11.76 2.00 14.14
C TYR A 328 10.74 1.21 14.96
N THR A 329 9.75 0.65 14.27
CA THR A 329 8.87 -0.39 14.80
C THR A 329 8.93 -1.62 13.92
N LEU A 330 8.95 -2.80 14.53
CA LEU A 330 8.83 -4.11 13.90
C LEU A 330 7.47 -4.69 14.26
N ARG A 331 6.78 -5.28 13.29
CA ARG A 331 5.57 -6.05 13.53
C ARG A 331 5.71 -7.41 12.88
N PHE A 332 5.63 -8.47 13.68
CA PHE A 332 5.64 -9.86 13.22
C PHE A 332 4.18 -10.36 13.16
N ASP A 333 3.75 -10.82 11.99
CA ASP A 333 2.40 -11.32 11.77
C ASP A 333 2.30 -12.80 12.18
N SER A 334 1.57 -13.08 13.26
CA SER A 334 1.40 -14.45 13.78
C SER A 334 0.63 -15.36 12.83
N ALA A 335 -0.29 -14.80 12.03
CA ALA A 335 -1.07 -15.58 11.05
C ALA A 335 -0.19 -16.14 9.93
N THR A 336 1.03 -15.59 9.77
CA THR A 336 1.98 -16.01 8.75
C THR A 336 3.03 -17.01 9.27
N LEU A 337 3.04 -17.31 10.57
CA LEU A 337 3.97 -18.30 11.15
C LEU A 337 3.80 -19.66 10.46
N ALA A 338 4.88 -20.15 9.86
CA ALA A 338 4.94 -21.45 9.20
C ALA A 338 6.28 -22.11 9.52
N PRO A 339 6.34 -23.46 9.68
CA PRO A 339 7.60 -24.15 9.87
C PRO A 339 8.60 -23.80 8.77
N ALA A 340 9.84 -23.49 9.13
CA ALA A 340 10.90 -23.18 8.18
C ALA A 340 11.08 -24.34 7.18
N GLY A 341 11.33 -24.01 5.92
CA GLY A 341 11.41 -25.00 4.85
C GLY A 341 10.06 -25.33 4.18
N THR A 342 8.96 -24.70 4.57
CA THR A 342 7.64 -24.92 3.98
C THR A 342 7.37 -23.90 2.86
N VAL A 343 6.91 -24.40 1.71
CA VAL A 343 6.34 -23.56 0.65
C VAL A 343 4.94 -23.13 1.05
N LYS A 344 4.69 -21.82 1.10
CA LYS A 344 3.41 -21.24 1.51
C LYS A 344 2.70 -20.61 0.32
N GLU A 345 1.49 -21.05 0.05
CA GLU A 345 0.63 -20.37 -0.93
C GLU A 345 0.21 -18.99 -0.41
N ILE A 346 0.39 -17.95 -1.21
CA ILE A 346 -0.17 -16.62 -0.94
C ILE A 346 -1.62 -16.67 -1.42
N PRO A 347 -2.61 -16.48 -0.53
CA PRO A 347 -4.02 -16.64 -0.90
C PRO A 347 -4.45 -15.66 -1.97
N ARG A 348 -5.30 -16.13 -2.89
CA ARG A 348 -6.03 -15.30 -3.85
C ARG A 348 -7.51 -15.37 -3.52
N THR A 349 -8.23 -14.31 -3.83
CA THR A 349 -9.66 -14.20 -3.53
C THR A 349 -10.52 -14.49 -4.77
N CYS A 350 -10.19 -13.86 -5.89
CA CYS A 350 -10.96 -13.88 -7.13
C CYS A 350 -10.10 -14.16 -8.37
N ALA A 351 -8.80 -13.87 -8.32
CA ALA A 351 -7.90 -14.03 -9.47
C ALA A 351 -7.62 -15.51 -9.75
N GLU A 352 -7.61 -15.86 -11.03
CA GLU A 352 -7.38 -17.23 -11.52
C GLU A 352 -6.11 -17.32 -12.38
N GLN A 353 -5.67 -16.20 -12.95
CA GLN A 353 -4.63 -16.17 -13.98
C GLN A 353 -3.21 -16.01 -13.45
N PHE A 354 -2.99 -15.84 -12.13
CA PHE A 354 -1.68 -15.89 -11.50
C PHE A 354 -1.71 -16.63 -10.17
N ARG A 355 -0.55 -17.05 -9.70
CA ARG A 355 -0.33 -17.68 -8.40
C ARG A 355 0.99 -17.23 -7.81
N MET A 356 1.03 -17.04 -6.52
CA MET A 356 2.24 -16.66 -5.78
C MET A 356 2.47 -17.64 -4.62
N GLN A 357 3.71 -18.10 -4.47
CA GLN A 357 4.11 -19.02 -3.41
C GLN A 357 5.36 -18.48 -2.72
N ARG A 358 5.29 -18.26 -1.42
CA ARG A 358 6.45 -17.89 -0.63
C ARG A 358 7.31 -19.13 -0.41
N LEU A 359 8.58 -19.04 -0.75
CA LEU A 359 9.56 -20.11 -0.64
C LEU A 359 10.33 -20.03 0.69
N PRO A 360 11.00 -21.13 1.12
CA PRO A 360 11.64 -21.20 2.43
C PRO A 360 12.72 -20.14 2.71
N GLY A 361 13.46 -19.71 1.69
CA GLY A 361 14.50 -18.68 1.79
C GLY A 361 13.96 -17.26 1.70
N GLY A 362 12.64 -17.08 1.58
CA GLY A 362 11.97 -15.79 1.55
C GLY A 362 11.65 -15.25 0.16
N CYS A 363 12.11 -15.91 -0.91
CA CYS A 363 11.73 -15.53 -2.27
C CYS A 363 10.27 -15.89 -2.58
N THR A 364 9.71 -15.27 -3.60
CA THR A 364 8.37 -15.60 -4.08
C THR A 364 8.43 -16.22 -5.47
N LEU A 365 7.93 -17.44 -5.61
CA LEU A 365 7.66 -18.03 -6.90
C LEU A 365 6.34 -17.48 -7.44
N LEU A 366 6.44 -16.61 -8.45
CA LEU A 366 5.30 -16.11 -9.20
C LEU A 366 5.07 -17.04 -10.41
N THR A 367 3.86 -17.52 -10.57
CA THR A 367 3.42 -18.28 -11.72
C THR A 367 2.26 -17.56 -12.41
N ALA A 368 2.43 -17.17 -13.66
CA ALA A 368 1.38 -16.58 -14.48
C ALA A 368 0.85 -17.61 -15.46
N ALA A 369 -0.47 -17.70 -15.60
CA ALA A 369 -1.16 -18.62 -16.50
C ALA A 369 -0.78 -20.11 -16.39
N GLY A 370 -0.20 -20.50 -15.28
CA GLY A 370 0.22 -21.89 -15.01
C GLY A 370 1.52 -22.34 -15.67
N GLU A 371 2.15 -21.51 -16.52
CA GLU A 371 3.31 -21.89 -17.33
C GLU A 371 4.48 -20.90 -17.31
N GLU A 372 4.23 -19.64 -17.01
CA GLU A 372 5.28 -18.61 -16.90
C GLU A 372 5.70 -18.48 -15.45
N HIS A 373 6.96 -18.75 -15.15
CA HIS A 373 7.49 -18.76 -13.78
C HIS A 373 8.56 -17.70 -13.62
N PHE A 374 8.54 -17.00 -12.48
CA PHE A 374 9.52 -16.00 -12.09
C PHE A 374 9.87 -16.21 -10.61
N LEU A 375 11.14 -16.11 -10.28
CA LEU A 375 11.58 -16.03 -8.89
C LEU A 375 11.77 -14.58 -8.52
N VAL A 376 10.91 -14.04 -7.66
CA VAL A 376 11.03 -12.68 -7.13
C VAL A 376 11.84 -12.75 -5.84
N VAL A 377 13.01 -12.11 -5.87
CA VAL A 377 13.97 -12.09 -4.76
C VAL A 377 13.79 -10.77 -4.02
N PRO A 378 13.38 -10.77 -2.74
CA PRO A 378 13.16 -9.55 -1.97
C PRO A 378 14.48 -8.80 -1.74
N GLU A 379 14.38 -7.49 -1.49
CA GLU A 379 15.52 -6.68 -1.08
C GLU A 379 16.09 -7.22 0.24
N GLY A 380 17.42 -7.40 0.29
CA GLY A 380 18.09 -7.93 1.46
C GLY A 380 18.20 -9.46 1.54
N ALA A 381 17.63 -10.19 0.59
CA ALA A 381 17.83 -11.65 0.55
C ALA A 381 19.31 -12.01 0.33
N THR A 382 19.80 -13.00 1.08
CA THR A 382 21.16 -13.52 0.88
C THR A 382 21.22 -14.33 -0.41
N THR A 383 22.42 -14.39 -1.02
CA THR A 383 22.64 -15.20 -2.23
C THR A 383 22.34 -16.67 -1.98
N GLU A 384 22.71 -17.18 -0.79
CA GLU A 384 22.44 -18.57 -0.39
C GLU A 384 20.94 -18.87 -0.37
N ASN A 385 20.15 -18.03 0.29
CA ASN A 385 18.69 -18.20 0.35
C ASN A 385 18.04 -18.11 -1.06
N ALA A 386 18.52 -17.18 -1.89
CA ALA A 386 18.01 -17.04 -3.25
C ALA A 386 18.35 -18.24 -4.15
N ASP A 387 19.53 -18.83 -4.02
CA ASP A 387 19.94 -20.02 -4.76
C ASP A 387 19.19 -21.27 -4.32
N GLU A 388 18.96 -21.45 -3.00
CA GLU A 388 18.15 -22.55 -2.46
C GLU A 388 16.69 -22.45 -2.92
N ASP A 389 16.11 -21.25 -2.91
CA ASP A 389 14.75 -21.02 -3.37
C ASP A 389 14.62 -21.19 -4.88
N LEU A 390 15.65 -20.82 -5.68
CA LEU A 390 15.66 -21.06 -7.11
C LEU A 390 15.63 -22.56 -7.42
N GLU A 391 16.37 -23.38 -6.66
CA GLU A 391 16.34 -24.82 -6.83
C GLU A 391 14.97 -25.40 -6.39
N THR A 392 14.42 -24.90 -5.30
CA THR A 392 13.05 -25.26 -4.85
C THR A 392 12.01 -24.92 -5.93
N ALA A 393 12.10 -23.72 -6.51
CA ALA A 393 11.22 -23.30 -7.61
C ALA A 393 11.33 -24.20 -8.83
N ARG A 394 12.55 -24.62 -9.22
CA ARG A 394 12.77 -25.58 -10.32
C ARG A 394 12.12 -26.94 -10.05
N GLN A 395 12.24 -27.42 -8.83
CA GLN A 395 11.61 -28.69 -8.41
C GLN A 395 10.09 -28.62 -8.44
N LEU A 396 9.51 -27.49 -8.01
CA LEU A 396 8.06 -27.29 -7.99
C LEU A 396 7.44 -27.17 -9.39
N THR A 397 8.17 -26.54 -10.33
CA THR A 397 7.64 -26.20 -11.66
C THR A 397 8.13 -27.15 -12.75
N ALA A 398 9.19 -27.90 -12.51
CA ALA A 398 9.95 -28.64 -13.50
C ALA A 398 10.51 -27.75 -14.65
N ALA A 399 10.56 -26.44 -14.45
CA ALA A 399 11.08 -25.49 -15.44
C ALA A 399 12.62 -25.48 -15.45
N GLU A 400 13.22 -25.59 -16.63
CA GLU A 400 14.69 -25.55 -16.78
C GLU A 400 15.26 -24.15 -16.48
N LYS A 401 14.47 -23.12 -16.81
CA LYS A 401 14.87 -21.71 -16.62
C LYS A 401 13.74 -20.93 -15.97
N ILE A 402 14.06 -20.28 -14.89
CA ILE A 402 13.19 -19.35 -14.19
C ILE A 402 13.90 -18.01 -14.12
N PRO A 403 13.38 -16.95 -14.77
CA PRO A 403 13.92 -15.59 -14.61
C PRO A 403 13.91 -15.17 -13.15
N VAL A 404 15.02 -14.60 -12.69
CA VAL A 404 15.18 -14.07 -11.35
C VAL A 404 14.97 -12.57 -11.40
N LEU A 405 14.01 -12.08 -10.62
CA LEU A 405 13.64 -10.67 -10.52
C LEU A 405 14.08 -10.15 -9.15
N GLN A 406 15.22 -9.46 -9.11
CA GLN A 406 15.77 -8.89 -7.88
C GLN A 406 15.08 -7.55 -7.57
N LEU A 407 14.44 -7.45 -6.41
CA LEU A 407 13.87 -6.20 -5.93
C LEU A 407 14.97 -5.25 -5.37
N PRO A 408 14.76 -3.92 -5.45
CA PRO A 408 13.63 -3.24 -6.11
C PRO A 408 13.79 -3.21 -7.64
N LEU A 409 12.74 -3.56 -8.38
CA LEU A 409 12.72 -3.42 -9.82
C LEU A 409 12.67 -1.93 -10.22
N ARG A 410 13.37 -1.60 -11.30
CA ARG A 410 13.40 -0.26 -11.89
C ARG A 410 13.35 -0.37 -13.41
N ASN A 411 13.03 0.73 -14.07
CA ASN A 411 13.01 0.81 -15.53
C ASN A 411 12.11 -0.25 -16.17
N LEU A 412 10.93 -0.48 -15.56
CA LEU A 412 9.94 -1.39 -16.11
C LEU A 412 9.39 -0.88 -17.43
N TYR A 413 9.22 -1.78 -18.41
CA TYR A 413 8.45 -1.53 -19.62
C TYR A 413 7.04 -2.08 -19.44
N VAL A 414 6.06 -1.20 -19.28
CA VAL A 414 4.65 -1.57 -19.08
C VAL A 414 3.88 -1.27 -20.37
N ALA A 415 3.62 -2.32 -21.14
CA ALA A 415 2.88 -2.25 -22.40
C ALA A 415 1.36 -2.36 -22.20
N ASP A 416 0.91 -2.88 -21.07
CA ASP A 416 -0.51 -2.95 -20.72
C ASP A 416 -0.98 -1.68 -19.98
N SER A 417 -1.97 -1.00 -20.55
CA SER A 417 -2.49 0.24 -19.98
C SER A 417 -3.32 0.03 -18.71
N SER A 418 -3.90 -1.16 -18.55
CA SER A 418 -4.72 -1.49 -17.38
C SER A 418 -3.88 -1.78 -16.13
N VAL A 419 -2.70 -2.38 -16.32
CA VAL A 419 -1.74 -2.61 -15.24
C VAL A 419 -1.04 -1.31 -14.83
N MET A 420 -0.81 -0.40 -15.77
CA MET A 420 -0.20 0.90 -15.46
C MET A 420 -0.98 1.67 -14.38
N ASP A 421 -2.31 1.56 -14.37
CA ASP A 421 -3.16 2.16 -13.35
C ASP A 421 -2.93 1.56 -11.95
N LEU A 422 -2.60 0.27 -11.86
CA LEU A 422 -2.27 -0.37 -10.59
C LEU A 422 -0.93 0.13 -10.02
N PHE A 423 0.06 0.43 -10.88
CA PHE A 423 1.28 1.12 -10.46
C PHE A 423 1.00 2.55 -9.96
N ARG A 424 0.10 3.27 -10.63
CA ARG A 424 -0.32 4.60 -10.18
C ARG A 424 -1.01 4.53 -8.81
N GLU A 425 -1.91 3.57 -8.63
CA GLU A 425 -2.66 3.42 -7.39
C GLU A 425 -1.75 3.15 -6.19
N LEU A 426 -0.72 2.34 -6.39
CA LEU A 426 0.27 2.05 -5.35
C LEU A 426 1.36 3.13 -5.23
N ASP A 427 1.23 4.30 -5.87
CA ASP A 427 2.28 5.32 -5.92
C ASP A 427 3.65 4.72 -6.30
N ALA A 428 3.65 3.85 -7.32
CA ALA A 428 4.81 3.09 -7.80
C ALA A 428 5.20 3.42 -9.24
N LEU A 429 4.71 4.54 -9.80
CA LEU A 429 5.05 4.96 -11.17
C LEU A 429 6.55 5.18 -11.37
N ASP A 430 7.31 5.46 -10.31
CA ASP A 430 8.76 5.63 -10.38
C ASP A 430 9.51 4.32 -10.69
N ALA A 431 8.87 3.16 -10.55
CA ALA A 431 9.41 1.89 -11.03
C ALA A 431 9.28 1.75 -12.56
N VAL A 432 8.34 2.46 -13.18
CA VAL A 432 8.06 2.38 -14.62
C VAL A 432 8.86 3.43 -15.37
N ARG A 433 9.59 3.01 -16.38
CA ARG A 433 10.35 3.91 -17.25
C ARG A 433 9.78 3.98 -18.66
N PHE A 434 9.08 2.93 -19.12
CA PHE A 434 8.63 2.84 -20.49
C PHE A 434 7.18 2.36 -20.59
N THR A 435 6.49 2.85 -21.63
CA THR A 435 5.15 2.39 -21.98
C THR A 435 4.97 2.21 -23.48
N ALA A 436 4.00 1.37 -23.87
CA ALA A 436 3.60 1.18 -25.26
C ALA A 436 2.46 2.12 -25.70
N THR A 437 1.93 2.94 -24.78
CA THR A 437 0.83 3.87 -25.02
C THR A 437 1.38 5.30 -25.16
N ARG A 438 0.90 6.04 -26.15
CA ARG A 438 1.33 7.43 -26.38
C ARG A 438 0.74 8.37 -25.34
N GLU A 439 1.37 9.51 -25.08
CA GLU A 439 0.91 10.53 -24.14
C GLU A 439 -0.56 10.93 -24.39
N ASP A 440 -0.92 11.25 -25.65
CA ASP A 440 -2.26 11.71 -26.02
C ASP A 440 -3.36 10.64 -25.85
N ASP A 441 -2.99 9.34 -25.78
CA ASP A 441 -3.92 8.21 -25.66
C ASP A 441 -4.26 7.91 -24.19
N TRP A 442 -3.51 8.46 -23.23
CA TRP A 442 -3.78 8.29 -21.80
C TRP A 442 -4.98 9.13 -21.35
N LYS A 443 -5.86 8.48 -20.59
CA LYS A 443 -7.04 9.10 -19.96
C LYS A 443 -6.84 9.28 -18.44
N ILE A 444 -5.68 8.89 -17.95
CA ILE A 444 -5.24 9.03 -16.57
C ILE A 444 -4.24 10.18 -16.52
N PRO A 445 -4.60 11.32 -15.89
CA PRO A 445 -3.80 12.55 -15.95
C PRO A 445 -2.40 12.42 -15.38
N GLU A 446 -2.22 11.61 -14.32
CA GLU A 446 -0.94 11.41 -13.63
C GLU A 446 0.07 10.72 -14.55
N ILE A 447 -0.38 9.73 -15.34
CA ILE A 447 0.47 9.03 -16.29
C ILE A 447 0.85 9.94 -17.47
N ALA A 448 -0.12 10.66 -18.02
CA ALA A 448 0.14 11.63 -19.08
C ALA A 448 1.12 12.75 -18.60
N ALA A 449 1.00 13.20 -17.34
CA ALA A 449 1.93 14.16 -16.74
C ALA A 449 3.34 13.55 -16.59
N ALA A 450 3.46 12.30 -16.13
CA ALA A 450 4.75 11.62 -16.02
C ALA A 450 5.45 11.45 -17.37
N MET A 451 4.68 11.22 -18.45
CA MET A 451 5.23 11.17 -19.82
C MET A 451 5.67 12.55 -20.30
N LYS A 452 4.87 13.59 -20.07
CA LYS A 452 5.20 14.98 -20.42
C LYS A 452 6.46 15.48 -19.71
N GLU A 453 6.72 14.98 -18.50
CA GLU A 453 7.91 15.25 -17.71
C GLU A 453 9.10 14.33 -18.06
N GLU A 454 8.96 13.46 -19.07
CA GLU A 454 9.95 12.49 -19.52
C GLU A 454 10.37 11.49 -18.41
N ARG A 455 9.57 11.33 -17.36
CA ARG A 455 9.77 10.27 -16.36
C ARG A 455 9.39 8.90 -16.92
N ILE A 456 8.35 8.86 -17.75
CA ILE A 456 7.92 7.68 -18.50
C ILE A 456 8.07 7.98 -20.00
N LEU A 457 8.72 7.10 -20.75
CA LEU A 457 8.99 7.24 -22.17
C LEU A 457 8.12 6.31 -23.00
N PHE A 458 7.68 6.78 -24.17
CA PHE A 458 7.04 5.91 -25.15
C PHE A 458 8.13 5.09 -25.86
N ALA A 459 8.17 3.77 -25.61
CA ALA A 459 9.15 2.85 -26.18
C ALA A 459 8.59 1.99 -27.33
N GLY A 460 7.71 2.54 -28.15
CA GLY A 460 7.10 1.81 -29.25
C GLY A 460 5.84 1.02 -28.83
N LYS A 461 5.20 0.38 -29.81
CA LYS A 461 4.02 -0.46 -29.55
C LYS A 461 4.45 -1.85 -29.06
N TYR A 462 3.57 -2.56 -28.35
CA TYR A 462 3.78 -3.93 -27.90
C TYR A 462 4.33 -4.88 -28.97
N SER A 463 3.91 -4.70 -30.25
CA SER A 463 4.33 -5.53 -31.39
C SER A 463 5.60 -5.03 -32.08
N ALA A 464 6.12 -3.87 -31.71
CA ALA A 464 7.31 -3.27 -32.27
C ALA A 464 7.92 -2.27 -31.28
N PRO A 465 8.48 -2.75 -30.15
CA PRO A 465 9.13 -1.90 -29.18
C PRO A 465 10.46 -1.38 -29.71
N ASP A 466 10.91 -0.26 -29.17
CA ASP A 466 12.23 0.31 -29.42
C ASP A 466 13.27 -0.43 -28.56
N TYR A 467 13.80 -1.52 -29.09
CA TYR A 467 14.76 -2.37 -28.37
C TYR A 467 16.05 -1.62 -28.02
N GLU A 468 16.45 -0.64 -28.81
CA GLU A 468 17.66 0.15 -28.59
C GLU A 468 17.48 1.02 -27.34
N LEU A 469 16.36 1.71 -27.25
CA LEU A 469 15.97 2.51 -26.09
C LEU A 469 15.85 1.66 -24.81
N LEU A 470 15.15 0.51 -24.90
CA LEU A 470 14.97 -0.40 -23.76
C LEU A 470 16.31 -0.91 -23.20
N LEU A 471 17.26 -1.21 -24.08
CA LEU A 471 18.60 -1.69 -23.68
C LEU A 471 19.48 -0.56 -23.15
N GLU A 472 19.47 0.61 -23.78
CA GLU A 472 20.29 1.76 -23.38
C GLU A 472 19.94 2.24 -21.97
N GLU A 473 18.66 2.29 -21.65
CA GLU A 473 18.14 2.73 -20.35
C GLU A 473 18.00 1.56 -19.34
N GLY A 474 18.31 0.32 -19.75
CA GLY A 474 18.39 -0.84 -18.86
C GLY A 474 17.04 -1.35 -18.37
N ALA A 475 16.11 -1.63 -19.29
CA ALA A 475 14.83 -2.24 -18.95
C ALA A 475 15.02 -3.57 -18.20
N SER A 476 14.41 -3.72 -17.02
CA SER A 476 14.60 -4.87 -16.14
C SER A 476 13.54 -5.97 -16.31
N LEU A 477 12.32 -5.60 -16.72
CA LEU A 477 11.18 -6.48 -16.96
C LEU A 477 10.24 -5.80 -17.95
N ALA A 478 9.70 -6.56 -18.89
CA ALA A 478 8.59 -6.15 -19.74
C ALA A 478 7.28 -6.77 -19.21
N ILE A 479 6.28 -5.94 -18.97
CA ILE A 479 4.91 -6.38 -18.64
C ILE A 479 4.07 -6.12 -19.88
N GLU A 480 3.78 -7.19 -20.60
CA GLU A 480 3.07 -7.18 -21.87
C GLU A 480 1.60 -7.56 -21.67
N ASN A 481 0.73 -7.08 -22.55
CA ASN A 481 -0.65 -7.54 -22.60
C ASN A 481 -0.81 -8.79 -23.49
N THR A 482 -1.96 -9.43 -23.43
CA THR A 482 -2.24 -10.67 -24.18
C THR A 482 -2.18 -10.53 -25.70
N MET A 483 -2.15 -9.30 -26.24
CA MET A 483 -1.96 -9.05 -27.67
C MET A 483 -0.57 -9.47 -28.16
N ILE A 484 0.41 -9.61 -27.25
CA ILE A 484 1.76 -10.12 -27.58
C ILE A 484 1.71 -11.51 -28.19
N PHE A 485 0.69 -12.32 -27.91
CA PHE A 485 0.49 -13.63 -28.53
C PHE A 485 0.24 -13.58 -30.04
N HIS A 486 -0.10 -12.40 -30.58
CA HIS A 486 -0.15 -12.17 -32.03
C HIS A 486 1.20 -11.73 -32.62
N SER A 487 2.19 -11.51 -31.79
CA SER A 487 3.55 -11.12 -32.16
C SER A 487 4.58 -11.87 -31.30
N PRO A 488 4.58 -13.22 -31.33
CA PRO A 488 5.42 -14.03 -30.45
C PRO A 488 6.91 -13.75 -30.67
N GLU A 489 7.32 -13.33 -31.88
CA GLU A 489 8.68 -12.92 -32.20
C GLU A 489 9.15 -11.72 -31.38
N THR A 490 8.24 -10.84 -30.97
CA THR A 490 8.55 -9.69 -30.11
C THR A 490 8.91 -10.15 -28.69
N LYS A 491 8.11 -11.06 -28.11
CA LYS A 491 8.39 -11.68 -26.82
C LYS A 491 9.74 -12.38 -26.82
N GLU A 492 9.97 -13.26 -27.81
CA GLU A 492 11.24 -13.97 -27.98
C GLU A 492 12.43 -13.02 -28.14
N GLN A 493 12.24 -11.88 -28.79
CA GLN A 493 13.32 -10.91 -28.99
C GLN A 493 13.67 -10.19 -27.70
N LEU A 494 12.68 -9.76 -26.88
CA LEU A 494 12.91 -9.17 -25.56
C LEU A 494 13.67 -10.15 -24.66
N GLU A 495 13.22 -11.41 -24.58
CA GLU A 495 13.85 -12.46 -23.77
C GLU A 495 15.30 -12.76 -24.23
N ARG A 496 15.57 -12.77 -25.56
CA ARG A 496 16.93 -12.91 -26.10
C ARG A 496 17.85 -11.75 -25.73
N LEU A 497 17.31 -10.57 -25.57
CA LEU A 497 18.03 -9.38 -25.14
C LEU A 497 18.22 -9.33 -23.61
N GLY A 498 17.73 -10.34 -22.88
CA GLY A 498 17.87 -10.44 -21.43
C GLY A 498 16.81 -9.67 -20.66
N ILE A 499 15.75 -9.22 -21.34
CA ILE A 499 14.60 -8.57 -20.70
C ILE A 499 13.51 -9.64 -20.48
N PRO A 500 13.28 -10.12 -19.26
CA PRO A 500 12.19 -11.05 -18.97
C PRO A 500 10.83 -10.47 -19.40
N VAL A 501 9.90 -11.32 -19.84
CA VAL A 501 8.57 -10.88 -20.26
C VAL A 501 7.51 -11.56 -19.41
N LEU A 502 6.79 -10.79 -18.62
CA LEU A 502 5.57 -11.19 -17.90
C LEU A 502 4.35 -10.78 -18.72
N VAL A 503 3.50 -11.73 -19.07
CA VAL A 503 2.26 -11.41 -19.78
C VAL A 503 1.12 -11.20 -18.77
N ASP A 504 0.64 -9.97 -18.69
CA ASP A 504 -0.60 -9.66 -17.96
C ASP A 504 -1.78 -10.36 -18.57
N ARG A 505 -2.51 -11.10 -17.75
CA ARG A 505 -3.74 -11.80 -18.13
C ARG A 505 -4.96 -11.36 -17.34
N ALA A 506 -4.91 -10.19 -16.72
CA ALA A 506 -6.06 -9.61 -16.06
C ALA A 506 -7.28 -9.52 -16.99
N SER A 507 -7.05 -9.37 -18.31
CA SER A 507 -8.12 -9.41 -19.32
C SER A 507 -8.82 -10.77 -19.45
N TYR A 508 -8.25 -11.86 -18.95
CA TYR A 508 -8.82 -13.21 -18.95
C TYR A 508 -9.49 -13.57 -17.62
N GLU A 509 -9.39 -12.70 -16.61
CA GLU A 509 -10.13 -12.87 -15.38
C GLU A 509 -11.62 -12.70 -15.64
N THR A 510 -12.40 -13.69 -15.25
CA THR A 510 -13.87 -13.69 -15.41
C THR A 510 -14.58 -12.88 -14.34
N HIS A 511 -13.94 -12.76 -13.16
CA HIS A 511 -14.45 -11.95 -12.06
C HIS A 511 -13.84 -10.55 -12.09
N PRO A 512 -14.63 -9.45 -11.97
CA PRO A 512 -14.07 -8.08 -11.99
C PRO A 512 -13.07 -7.83 -10.90
N LEU A 513 -13.32 -8.32 -9.68
CA LEU A 513 -12.32 -8.22 -8.59
C LEU A 513 -11.08 -9.08 -8.83
N GLY A 514 -11.16 -10.15 -9.65
CA GLY A 514 -9.98 -10.91 -10.08
C GLY A 514 -9.02 -10.06 -10.90
N ARG A 515 -9.57 -9.20 -11.79
CA ARG A 515 -8.76 -8.22 -12.54
C ARG A 515 -8.07 -7.22 -11.61
N LEU A 516 -8.80 -6.73 -10.61
CA LEU A 516 -8.26 -5.80 -9.62
C LEU A 516 -7.19 -6.47 -8.75
N GLU A 517 -7.34 -7.76 -8.45
CA GLU A 517 -6.43 -8.52 -7.59
C GLU A 517 -5.00 -8.63 -8.15
N TRP A 518 -4.78 -8.31 -9.43
CA TRP A 518 -3.44 -8.14 -10.01
C TRP A 518 -2.64 -7.01 -9.35
N ILE A 519 -3.29 -6.14 -8.57
CA ILE A 519 -2.58 -5.16 -7.73
C ILE A 519 -1.65 -5.83 -6.73
N ARG A 520 -1.99 -7.04 -6.23
CA ARG A 520 -1.10 -7.82 -5.34
C ARG A 520 0.18 -8.25 -6.05
N LEU A 521 0.09 -8.58 -7.34
CA LEU A 521 1.27 -8.87 -8.16
C LEU A 521 2.12 -7.60 -8.35
N VAL A 522 1.50 -6.46 -8.64
CA VAL A 522 2.21 -5.18 -8.73
C VAL A 522 2.86 -4.83 -7.38
N GLY A 523 2.14 -5.04 -6.27
CA GLY A 523 2.68 -4.89 -4.91
C GLY A 523 3.94 -5.74 -4.69
N LEU A 524 3.90 -7.03 -5.05
CA LEU A 524 5.07 -7.91 -4.99
C LEU A 524 6.26 -7.35 -5.80
N LEU A 525 6.03 -6.92 -7.05
CA LEU A 525 7.10 -6.42 -7.94
C LEU A 525 7.70 -5.07 -7.48
N THR A 526 6.99 -4.33 -6.66
CA THR A 526 7.38 -2.99 -6.20
C THR A 526 7.74 -2.92 -4.72
N GLY A 527 7.62 -4.05 -3.98
CA GLY A 527 7.83 -4.12 -2.53
C GLY A 527 6.75 -3.40 -1.73
N LYS A 528 5.52 -3.33 -2.29
CA LYS A 528 4.34 -2.68 -1.69
C LYS A 528 3.18 -3.66 -1.47
N GLU A 529 3.51 -4.87 -0.97
CA GLU A 529 2.53 -5.94 -0.76
C GLU A 529 1.46 -5.54 0.27
N ALA A 530 1.85 -4.82 1.33
CA ALA A 530 0.93 -4.41 2.38
C ALA A 530 -0.10 -3.39 1.86
N GLU A 531 0.34 -2.39 1.10
CA GLU A 531 -0.51 -1.38 0.49
C GLU A 531 -1.45 -2.01 -0.56
N ALA A 532 -0.93 -2.94 -1.35
CA ALA A 532 -1.72 -3.66 -2.35
C ALA A 532 -2.82 -4.52 -1.69
N GLU A 533 -2.51 -5.19 -0.60
CA GLU A 533 -3.48 -5.99 0.17
C GLU A 533 -4.55 -5.10 0.81
N ALA A 534 -4.15 -3.97 1.42
CA ALA A 534 -5.07 -3.04 2.04
C ALA A 534 -6.04 -2.46 1.01
N PHE A 535 -5.53 -1.98 -0.12
CA PHE A 535 -6.34 -1.46 -1.21
C PHE A 535 -7.31 -2.51 -1.78
N PHE A 536 -6.81 -3.72 -2.09
CA PHE A 536 -7.69 -4.77 -2.60
C PHE A 536 -8.82 -5.11 -1.62
N ARG A 537 -8.51 -5.22 -0.32
CA ARG A 537 -9.51 -5.52 0.72
C ARG A 537 -10.56 -4.42 0.83
N GLU A 538 -10.17 -3.16 0.77
CA GLU A 538 -11.07 -2.03 0.77
C GLU A 538 -12.03 -2.11 -0.42
N GLN A 539 -11.49 -2.26 -1.64
CA GLN A 539 -12.29 -2.30 -2.86
C GLN A 539 -13.24 -3.52 -2.89
N ALA A 540 -12.77 -4.67 -2.40
CA ALA A 540 -13.63 -5.86 -2.26
C ALA A 540 -14.79 -5.61 -1.29
N GLY A 541 -14.53 -4.93 -0.17
CA GLY A 541 -15.55 -4.53 0.80
C GLY A 541 -16.58 -3.56 0.21
N LEU A 542 -16.17 -2.61 -0.62
CA LEU A 542 -17.09 -1.72 -1.34
C LEU A 542 -17.97 -2.49 -2.31
N ALA A 543 -17.42 -3.40 -3.10
CA ALA A 543 -18.20 -4.25 -4.02
C ALA A 543 -19.19 -5.16 -3.26
N ASP A 544 -18.79 -5.72 -2.13
CA ASP A 544 -19.67 -6.52 -1.26
C ASP A 544 -20.80 -5.69 -0.66
N THR A 545 -20.54 -4.43 -0.31
CA THR A 545 -21.56 -3.49 0.19
C THR A 545 -22.62 -3.26 -0.88
N VAL A 546 -22.23 -2.94 -2.11
CA VAL A 546 -23.15 -2.76 -3.24
C VAL A 546 -23.96 -4.03 -3.50
N ARG A 547 -23.30 -5.20 -3.51
CA ARG A 547 -23.99 -6.48 -3.65
C ARG A 547 -25.01 -6.73 -2.55
N GLY A 548 -24.74 -6.26 -1.33
CA GLY A 548 -25.65 -6.36 -0.16
C GLY A 548 -26.91 -5.53 -0.30
N GLU A 549 -26.96 -4.51 -1.17
CA GLU A 549 -28.16 -3.72 -1.46
C GLU A 549 -29.24 -4.49 -2.23
N GLY A 550 -28.87 -5.60 -2.89
CA GLY A 550 -29.77 -6.58 -3.45
C GLY A 550 -30.07 -6.39 -4.93
N ASP A 551 -30.99 -7.23 -5.43
CA ASP A 551 -31.38 -7.26 -6.86
C ASP A 551 -32.33 -6.09 -7.18
N THR A 552 -31.97 -5.28 -8.16
CA THR A 552 -32.77 -4.17 -8.67
C THR A 552 -33.89 -4.63 -9.63
N GLY A 553 -33.85 -5.88 -10.07
CA GLY A 553 -34.74 -6.44 -11.09
C GLY A 553 -34.54 -5.85 -12.48
N LYS A 554 -33.47 -5.09 -12.72
CA LYS A 554 -33.20 -4.40 -13.98
C LYS A 554 -32.34 -5.25 -14.89
N THR A 555 -32.56 -5.08 -16.21
CA THR A 555 -31.79 -5.71 -17.27
C THR A 555 -31.01 -4.67 -18.06
N ALA A 556 -29.78 -5.00 -18.44
CA ALA A 556 -28.93 -4.12 -19.25
C ALA A 556 -28.31 -4.84 -20.44
N ALA A 557 -28.11 -4.12 -21.54
CA ALA A 557 -27.28 -4.54 -22.66
C ALA A 557 -26.04 -3.63 -22.74
N PHE A 558 -24.86 -4.23 -22.92
CA PHE A 558 -23.57 -3.53 -23.14
C PHE A 558 -23.09 -3.83 -24.55
N PHE A 559 -22.87 -2.78 -25.36
CA PHE A 559 -22.59 -2.97 -26.78
C PHE A 559 -21.85 -1.78 -27.40
N TYR A 560 -21.23 -1.99 -28.56
CA TYR A 560 -20.88 -0.93 -29.50
C TYR A 560 -21.19 -1.31 -30.93
N LEU A 561 -21.25 -0.31 -31.83
CA LEU A 561 -21.54 -0.50 -33.24
C LEU A 561 -20.24 -0.50 -34.04
N SER A 562 -19.88 -1.62 -34.64
CA SER A 562 -18.69 -1.72 -35.46
C SER A 562 -18.89 -1.01 -36.84
N ALA A 563 -17.78 -0.57 -37.45
CA ALA A 563 -17.78 0.02 -38.78
C ALA A 563 -18.37 -0.94 -39.87
N GLY A 564 -18.35 -2.24 -39.63
CA GLY A 564 -18.94 -3.26 -40.51
C GLY A 564 -20.45 -3.45 -40.34
N GLY A 565 -21.11 -2.67 -39.47
CA GLY A 565 -22.56 -2.75 -39.24
C GLY A 565 -22.98 -3.85 -38.27
N TYR A 566 -22.04 -4.51 -37.63
CA TYR A 566 -22.31 -5.48 -36.55
C TYR A 566 -22.44 -4.79 -35.21
N VAL A 567 -23.27 -5.38 -34.34
CA VAL A 567 -23.32 -5.03 -32.92
C VAL A 567 -22.31 -5.92 -32.19
N ASN A 568 -21.27 -5.33 -31.62
CA ASN A 568 -20.35 -6.06 -30.79
C ASN A 568 -20.87 -6.05 -29.35
N VAL A 569 -20.94 -7.21 -28.73
CA VAL A 569 -21.48 -7.42 -27.37
C VAL A 569 -20.47 -8.21 -26.53
N ARG A 570 -20.60 -8.12 -25.21
CA ARG A 570 -19.83 -8.96 -24.30
C ARG A 570 -20.38 -10.38 -24.27
N ARG A 571 -19.48 -11.35 -24.13
CA ARG A 571 -19.90 -12.74 -23.86
C ARG A 571 -20.42 -12.84 -22.42
N PRO A 572 -21.31 -13.80 -22.12
CA PRO A 572 -21.86 -13.97 -20.77
C PRO A 572 -20.81 -14.19 -19.68
N GLU A 573 -19.69 -14.82 -20.04
CA GLU A 573 -18.58 -15.15 -19.13
C GLU A 573 -17.60 -13.99 -18.91
N ASP A 574 -17.76 -12.87 -19.65
CA ASP A 574 -16.90 -11.69 -19.49
C ASP A 574 -17.17 -10.97 -18.15
N TYR A 575 -16.16 -10.28 -17.65
CA TYR A 575 -16.24 -9.57 -16.36
C TYR A 575 -17.30 -8.45 -16.34
N ILE A 576 -17.66 -7.85 -17.48
CA ILE A 576 -18.70 -6.80 -17.55
C ILE A 576 -20.09 -7.34 -17.18
N PRO A 577 -20.59 -8.46 -17.73
CA PRO A 577 -21.79 -9.11 -17.22
C PRO A 577 -21.73 -9.41 -15.72
N LYS A 578 -20.57 -9.84 -15.22
CA LYS A 578 -20.38 -10.10 -13.79
C LYS A 578 -20.42 -8.83 -12.93
N MET A 579 -19.87 -7.71 -13.44
CA MET A 579 -20.02 -6.40 -12.79
C MET A 579 -21.50 -5.99 -12.68
N MET A 580 -22.30 -6.21 -13.74
CA MET A 580 -23.73 -5.94 -13.72
C MET A 580 -24.46 -6.78 -12.67
N GLU A 581 -24.08 -8.06 -12.54
CA GLU A 581 -24.63 -8.95 -11.52
C GLU A 581 -24.30 -8.46 -10.10
N LEU A 582 -23.03 -8.11 -9.85
CA LEU A 582 -22.59 -7.55 -8.55
C LEU A 582 -23.30 -6.23 -8.24
N ALA A 583 -23.62 -5.44 -9.26
CA ALA A 583 -24.40 -4.21 -9.14
C ALA A 583 -25.92 -4.44 -8.99
N GLY A 584 -26.36 -5.68 -8.81
CA GLY A 584 -27.79 -6.02 -8.66
C GLY A 584 -28.62 -5.91 -9.93
N GLY A 585 -27.98 -5.90 -11.10
CA GLY A 585 -28.66 -5.96 -12.41
C GLY A 585 -28.42 -7.29 -13.11
N ARG A 586 -29.00 -7.44 -14.26
CA ARG A 586 -28.84 -8.64 -15.09
C ARG A 586 -28.45 -8.29 -16.53
N TYR A 587 -27.43 -8.95 -17.05
CA TYR A 587 -27.08 -8.84 -18.46
C TYR A 587 -28.14 -9.54 -19.31
N ILE A 588 -28.79 -8.80 -20.22
CA ILE A 588 -29.94 -9.32 -21.00
C ILE A 588 -29.54 -10.40 -22.01
N LEU A 589 -28.25 -10.46 -22.37
CA LEU A 589 -27.71 -11.42 -23.32
C LEU A 589 -27.01 -12.61 -22.62
N SER A 590 -27.41 -12.94 -21.40
CA SER A 590 -26.81 -14.03 -20.59
C SER A 590 -27.03 -15.44 -21.21
N ASP A 591 -28.02 -15.61 -22.08
CA ASP A 591 -28.33 -16.91 -22.72
C ASP A 591 -27.59 -17.13 -24.05
N LEU A 592 -26.65 -16.24 -24.41
CA LEU A 592 -25.84 -16.46 -25.61
C LEU A 592 -24.96 -17.70 -25.43
N PRO A 593 -24.76 -18.49 -26.51
CA PRO A 593 -23.94 -19.68 -26.42
C PRO A 593 -22.50 -19.30 -26.03
N GLY A 594 -22.02 -19.92 -24.97
CA GLY A 594 -20.60 -19.92 -24.63
C GLY A 594 -19.83 -20.69 -25.72
N GLU A 595 -18.73 -20.16 -26.18
CA GLU A 595 -17.76 -20.91 -26.97
C GLU A 595 -16.46 -20.99 -26.16
N ASP A 596 -15.74 -22.10 -26.27
CA ASP A 596 -14.37 -22.28 -25.76
C ASP A 596 -13.37 -21.34 -26.44
N SER A 597 -13.70 -20.04 -26.54
CA SER A 597 -12.82 -19.06 -27.17
C SER A 597 -12.39 -18.05 -26.11
N ALA A 598 -11.08 -17.75 -26.08
CA ALA A 598 -10.47 -16.73 -25.25
C ALA A 598 -10.93 -15.28 -25.54
N ARG A 599 -12.00 -15.11 -26.32
CA ARG A 599 -12.51 -13.79 -26.72
C ARG A 599 -13.59 -13.32 -25.75
N SER A 600 -13.40 -12.15 -25.17
CA SER A 600 -14.36 -11.49 -24.28
C SER A 600 -15.59 -10.91 -25.00
N THR A 601 -15.56 -10.82 -26.34
CA THR A 601 -16.62 -10.20 -27.15
C THR A 601 -17.03 -11.06 -28.33
N MET A 602 -18.22 -10.80 -28.86
CA MET A 602 -18.72 -11.39 -30.13
C MET A 602 -19.47 -10.35 -30.95
N ASN A 603 -19.51 -10.58 -32.27
CA ASN A 603 -20.28 -9.77 -33.20
C ASN A 603 -21.64 -10.41 -33.45
N MET A 604 -22.72 -9.62 -33.32
CA MET A 604 -24.07 -10.00 -33.60
C MET A 604 -24.59 -9.20 -34.81
N GLN A 605 -25.52 -9.81 -35.58
CA GLN A 605 -26.32 -9.07 -36.56
C GLN A 605 -27.30 -8.13 -35.82
N ALA A 606 -27.60 -6.98 -36.41
CA ALA A 606 -28.47 -5.98 -35.78
C ALA A 606 -29.87 -6.56 -35.45
N GLU A 607 -30.42 -7.43 -36.32
CA GLU A 607 -31.70 -8.08 -36.09
C GLU A 607 -31.68 -9.05 -34.92
N ALA A 608 -30.58 -9.77 -34.73
CA ALA A 608 -30.41 -10.67 -33.57
C ALA A 608 -30.32 -9.90 -32.27
N PHE A 609 -29.54 -8.81 -32.25
CA PHE A 609 -29.43 -7.91 -31.10
C PHE A 609 -30.78 -7.25 -30.80
N TYR A 610 -31.52 -6.79 -31.85
CA TYR A 610 -32.84 -6.23 -31.66
C TYR A 610 -33.79 -7.22 -30.99
N ALA A 611 -33.83 -8.48 -31.48
CA ALA A 611 -34.70 -9.50 -30.93
C ALA A 611 -34.36 -9.82 -29.45
N ALA A 612 -33.09 -9.82 -29.09
CA ALA A 612 -32.62 -10.19 -27.76
C ALA A 612 -32.65 -9.04 -26.74
N ALA A 613 -32.37 -7.81 -27.14
CA ALA A 613 -32.09 -6.70 -26.23
C ALA A 613 -33.10 -5.54 -26.25
N ARG A 614 -34.11 -5.56 -27.15
CA ARG A 614 -35.08 -4.43 -27.28
C ARG A 614 -35.87 -4.12 -26.02
N ASP A 615 -36.06 -5.10 -25.15
CA ASP A 615 -36.83 -5.00 -23.92
C ASP A 615 -35.92 -4.70 -22.68
N ALA A 616 -34.61 -4.48 -22.88
CA ALA A 616 -33.68 -4.09 -21.82
C ALA A 616 -34.11 -2.78 -21.14
N ASP A 617 -34.00 -2.74 -19.81
CA ASP A 617 -34.26 -1.54 -19.02
C ASP A 617 -33.22 -0.45 -19.27
N VAL A 618 -31.98 -0.86 -19.49
CA VAL A 618 -30.81 0.03 -19.68
C VAL A 618 -30.03 -0.40 -20.91
N LEU A 619 -29.62 0.56 -21.72
CA LEU A 619 -28.62 0.38 -22.77
C LEU A 619 -27.33 1.10 -22.37
N ILE A 620 -26.19 0.40 -22.43
CA ILE A 620 -24.86 0.98 -22.15
C ILE A 620 -24.04 0.85 -23.43
N TYR A 621 -23.72 1.99 -24.04
CA TYR A 621 -22.86 2.06 -25.21
C TYR A 621 -21.40 2.16 -24.80
N ASN A 622 -20.59 1.25 -25.31
CA ASN A 622 -19.16 1.25 -25.08
C ASN A 622 -18.46 2.31 -25.98
N ALA A 623 -18.21 3.46 -25.41
CA ALA A 623 -17.63 4.59 -26.13
C ALA A 623 -16.10 4.56 -26.23
N THR A 624 -15.43 3.68 -25.53
CA THR A 624 -13.96 3.62 -25.52
C THR A 624 -13.36 3.21 -26.87
N VAL A 625 -14.19 2.61 -27.75
CA VAL A 625 -13.76 2.09 -29.04
C VAL A 625 -13.77 3.17 -30.14
N ASP A 626 -14.72 4.10 -30.09
CA ASP A 626 -14.97 5.06 -31.19
C ASP A 626 -15.00 6.55 -30.77
N GLY A 627 -14.49 6.83 -29.59
CA GLY A 627 -14.26 8.21 -29.13
C GLY A 627 -15.44 8.87 -28.42
N GLY A 628 -16.51 8.11 -28.14
CA GLY A 628 -17.68 8.59 -27.40
C GLY A 628 -18.82 9.14 -28.24
N LEU A 629 -19.93 9.38 -27.58
CA LEU A 629 -21.15 9.97 -28.16
C LEU A 629 -21.57 11.16 -27.31
N GLY A 630 -21.83 12.29 -27.97
CA GLY A 630 -22.27 13.50 -27.29
C GLY A 630 -23.78 13.56 -27.03
N SER A 631 -24.58 12.72 -27.70
CA SER A 631 -26.04 12.72 -27.55
C SER A 631 -26.70 11.42 -28.03
N LEU A 632 -27.93 11.22 -27.58
CA LEU A 632 -28.78 10.12 -28.06
C LEU A 632 -29.02 10.22 -29.58
N GLU A 633 -29.14 11.43 -30.13
CA GLU A 633 -29.31 11.66 -31.56
C GLU A 633 -28.12 11.12 -32.37
N GLU A 634 -26.90 11.23 -31.85
CA GLU A 634 -25.71 10.65 -32.47
C GLU A 634 -25.75 9.13 -32.52
N LEU A 635 -26.18 8.49 -31.45
CA LEU A 635 -26.39 7.04 -31.43
C LEU A 635 -27.46 6.61 -32.44
N LEU A 636 -28.58 7.31 -32.47
CA LEU A 636 -29.67 7.02 -33.42
C LEU A 636 -29.31 7.29 -34.88
N ARG A 637 -28.39 8.22 -35.16
CA ARG A 637 -27.82 8.40 -36.52
C ARG A 637 -26.96 7.21 -36.95
N LYS A 638 -26.29 6.55 -36.01
CA LYS A 638 -25.54 5.30 -36.29
C LYS A 638 -26.46 4.10 -36.48
N ALA A 639 -27.58 4.04 -35.72
CA ALA A 639 -28.51 2.90 -35.70
C ALA A 639 -29.96 3.35 -35.41
N ASP A 640 -30.69 3.81 -36.42
CA ASP A 640 -32.06 4.34 -36.27
C ASP A 640 -33.03 3.30 -35.68
N TRP A 641 -32.76 2.01 -35.87
CA TRP A 641 -33.59 0.93 -35.33
C TRP A 641 -33.56 0.85 -33.80
N LEU A 642 -32.59 1.48 -33.11
CA LEU A 642 -32.55 1.55 -31.66
C LEU A 642 -33.68 2.39 -31.06
N LYS A 643 -34.33 3.28 -31.84
CA LYS A 643 -35.47 4.11 -31.39
C LYS A 643 -36.65 3.29 -30.84
N ASP A 644 -36.76 2.03 -31.25
CA ASP A 644 -37.85 1.13 -30.81
C ASP A 644 -37.55 0.44 -29.48
N PHE A 645 -36.32 0.53 -28.97
CA PHE A 645 -35.92 -0.08 -27.71
C PHE A 645 -36.61 0.59 -26.51
N LYS A 646 -36.93 -0.22 -25.50
CA LYS A 646 -37.53 0.24 -24.24
C LYS A 646 -36.67 1.33 -23.61
N ALA A 647 -35.38 1.06 -23.40
CA ALA A 647 -34.43 1.99 -22.77
C ALA A 647 -34.37 3.33 -23.52
N VAL A 648 -34.42 3.35 -24.85
CA VAL A 648 -34.42 4.59 -25.63
C VAL A 648 -35.68 5.40 -25.36
N LYS A 649 -36.88 4.75 -25.37
CA LYS A 649 -38.16 5.40 -25.10
C LYS A 649 -38.26 5.95 -23.70
N GLU A 650 -37.63 5.28 -22.72
CA GLU A 650 -37.59 5.68 -21.32
C GLU A 650 -36.41 6.60 -20.99
N GLY A 651 -35.55 6.90 -21.97
CA GLY A 651 -34.37 7.75 -21.80
C GLY A 651 -33.28 7.12 -20.92
N GLN A 652 -33.19 5.77 -20.90
CA GLN A 652 -32.22 5.01 -20.09
C GLN A 652 -31.08 4.49 -20.97
N VAL A 653 -30.49 5.40 -21.72
CA VAL A 653 -29.33 5.14 -22.57
C VAL A 653 -28.11 5.81 -21.98
N TRP A 654 -27.11 5.02 -21.67
CA TRP A 654 -25.87 5.42 -21.04
C TRP A 654 -24.68 5.14 -21.95
N CYS A 655 -23.59 5.80 -21.68
CA CYS A 655 -22.34 5.66 -22.41
C CYS A 655 -21.20 5.52 -21.40
N THR A 656 -20.19 4.74 -21.73
CA THR A 656 -18.99 4.66 -20.89
C THR A 656 -18.11 5.88 -21.09
N GLU A 657 -17.44 6.32 -20.05
CA GLU A 657 -16.34 7.28 -20.14
C GLU A 657 -15.11 6.65 -20.80
N GLN A 658 -14.19 7.47 -21.28
CA GLN A 658 -13.02 7.02 -22.04
C GLN A 658 -11.94 6.37 -21.15
N ASN A 659 -11.98 6.60 -19.85
CA ASN A 659 -11.04 6.06 -18.87
C ASN A 659 -11.38 4.65 -18.41
N MET A 660 -12.61 4.17 -18.61
CA MET A 660 -13.15 2.93 -18.03
C MET A 660 -12.23 1.72 -18.15
N PHE A 661 -11.59 1.52 -19.31
CA PHE A 661 -10.70 0.36 -19.51
C PHE A 661 -9.24 0.59 -19.14
N GLN A 662 -8.86 1.82 -18.82
CA GLN A 662 -7.53 2.13 -18.32
C GLN A 662 -7.47 2.13 -16.79
N GLN A 663 -8.60 2.39 -16.10
CA GLN A 663 -8.67 2.48 -14.64
C GLN A 663 -9.14 1.18 -14.00
N THR A 664 -8.25 0.20 -13.92
CA THR A 664 -8.53 -1.10 -13.26
C THR A 664 -8.76 -0.91 -11.76
N SER A 665 -8.09 0.03 -11.11
CA SER A 665 -8.28 0.36 -9.70
C SER A 665 -9.72 0.82 -9.39
N GLY A 666 -10.42 1.38 -10.36
CA GLY A 666 -11.79 1.88 -10.24
C GLY A 666 -12.90 0.83 -10.34
N ILE A 667 -12.60 -0.46 -10.44
CA ILE A 667 -13.60 -1.52 -10.68
C ILE A 667 -14.72 -1.55 -9.64
N ALA A 668 -14.42 -1.39 -8.35
CA ALA A 668 -15.46 -1.34 -7.31
C ALA A 668 -16.35 -0.09 -7.45
N GLY A 669 -15.76 1.06 -7.79
CA GLY A 669 -16.49 2.28 -8.12
C GLY A 669 -17.41 2.10 -9.33
N MET A 670 -16.93 1.40 -10.38
CA MET A 670 -17.74 1.08 -11.56
C MET A 670 -18.94 0.18 -11.19
N ILE A 671 -18.78 -0.78 -10.27
CA ILE A 671 -19.87 -1.61 -9.75
C ILE A 671 -20.90 -0.74 -9.03
N GLY A 672 -20.43 0.19 -8.18
CA GLY A 672 -21.31 1.14 -7.49
C GLY A 672 -22.09 2.04 -8.45
N GLU A 673 -21.41 2.61 -9.44
CA GLU A 673 -22.08 3.45 -10.45
C GLU A 673 -23.07 2.67 -11.34
N LEU A 674 -22.77 1.42 -11.67
CA LEU A 674 -23.74 0.53 -12.35
C LEU A 674 -24.98 0.31 -11.50
N HIS A 675 -24.82 0.12 -10.18
CA HIS A 675 -25.96 0.01 -9.27
C HIS A 675 -26.82 1.28 -9.30
N GLU A 676 -26.20 2.46 -9.24
CA GLU A 676 -26.92 3.74 -9.37
C GLU A 676 -27.63 3.85 -10.73
N VAL A 677 -26.98 3.46 -11.83
CA VAL A 677 -27.60 3.41 -13.15
C VAL A 677 -28.86 2.55 -13.15
N PHE A 678 -28.84 1.39 -12.47
CA PHE A 678 -30.00 0.53 -12.36
C PHE A 678 -31.11 1.13 -11.49
N LEU A 679 -30.76 1.79 -10.38
CA LEU A 679 -31.75 2.49 -9.54
C LEU A 679 -32.41 3.66 -10.29
N LEU A 680 -31.64 4.40 -11.10
CA LEU A 680 -32.14 5.49 -11.93
C LEU A 680 -33.00 5.00 -13.11
N ALA A 681 -32.95 3.71 -13.47
CA ALA A 681 -33.75 3.11 -14.52
C ALA A 681 -35.20 2.89 -14.07
N GLY A 682 -35.94 3.91 -13.89
CA GLY A 682 -37.34 4.00 -13.43
C GLY A 682 -37.69 5.42 -13.05
N GLU A 683 -36.67 6.30 -12.95
CA GLU A 683 -36.84 7.71 -12.62
C GLU A 683 -36.60 8.59 -13.86
N ALA A 684 -37.61 9.31 -14.31
CA ALA A 684 -37.54 10.16 -15.50
C ALA A 684 -36.57 11.37 -15.38
N LYS A 685 -36.05 11.67 -14.20
CA LYS A 685 -35.28 12.91 -13.89
C LYS A 685 -34.09 12.76 -12.95
N GLY A 686 -33.55 11.58 -12.73
CA GLY A 686 -32.32 11.43 -11.98
C GLY A 686 -31.08 11.95 -12.78
N SER A 687 -30.21 12.73 -12.15
CA SER A 687 -28.87 13.02 -12.66
C SER A 687 -27.90 12.71 -11.55
N ALA A 688 -27.12 11.64 -11.68
CA ALA A 688 -25.90 11.44 -10.90
C ALA A 688 -24.71 11.96 -11.72
N GLU A 689 -23.76 12.62 -11.09
CA GLU A 689 -22.43 12.84 -11.67
C GLU A 689 -21.66 11.54 -11.39
N LEU A 690 -21.38 10.78 -12.46
CA LEU A 690 -20.67 9.53 -12.43
C LEU A 690 -19.31 9.70 -13.10
N ASN A 691 -18.31 8.90 -12.72
CA ASN A 691 -16.94 9.00 -13.23
C ASN A 691 -16.70 8.07 -14.43
N TYR A 692 -17.51 6.99 -14.55
CA TYR A 692 -17.32 5.94 -15.55
C TYR A 692 -18.47 5.83 -16.53
N PHE A 693 -19.61 6.41 -16.21
CA PHE A 693 -20.81 6.37 -17.06
C PHE A 693 -21.47 7.74 -17.15
N TYR A 694 -21.97 8.06 -18.32
CA TYR A 694 -22.80 9.27 -18.54
C TYR A 694 -24.05 8.94 -19.34
N ARG A 695 -25.15 9.65 -19.05
CA ARG A 695 -26.44 9.44 -19.69
C ARG A 695 -26.51 10.22 -20.99
N LEU A 696 -26.86 9.56 -22.10
CA LEU A 696 -27.14 10.22 -23.37
C LEU A 696 -28.51 10.89 -23.34
N ARG A 697 -28.54 12.16 -23.72
CA ARG A 697 -29.74 12.99 -23.76
C ARG A 697 -30.04 13.48 -25.15
#